data_31b81a1cf42b890987d4fd1736bc95e5
#
_entry.id   31b81a1cf42b890987d4fd1736bc95e5
#
_cell.length_a   1.000
_cell.length_b   1.000
_cell.length_c   1.000
_cell.angle_alpha   90.00
_cell.angle_beta   90.00
_cell.angle_gamma   90.00
#
_symmetry.space_group_name_H-M   'P 1'
#
loop_
_entity.id
_entity.type
_entity.pdbx_description
1 polymer ?
#
loop_
_entity_poly.entity_id
_entity_poly.type
_entity_poly.pdbx_seq_one_letter_code
_entity_poly.pdbx_strand_id
1 'polypeptide(L)'
;MRRTVSTLLLLLFMVMAEAQNLTGKVIDSKTQEAIIGATVTLKGSKKIATVTDINGQFRLSNTTEGSIIRISYVGYKSLDVPFHNGATYRLCQDVAALGEVVVTARASNGPVTSSVIGRDAMTHLQPNSIADLMELLPGGYAKDPNMGEANTITLRETGTMGAYGSTTKNNNYSISSLGTQFMVDGVPISTDANMQYSPLSDTQSSTSSSTLENNRNITNRGVDMRSISTDDIESVEVVRGIPSVEYGNLTSGLVKIKKIRRAIPLTARFKADGYSKLFSLGKGLALNSAGNSILNVDLGYMDSKIDPTDNFENYKRVTGSLRYTLRGENDKKYLWQYNSAFDYSGSFDDSKSDPDINYGNVEEYKSSFSRLALTNSFNLKMPMSWFKEVDVNTLVSLQLDRLHQTRLVAPQRYGIVPLSWTDGENEAQAVFAEYTANYLCDGKPFNAYVKAKGVMGFKTTHTVHTIKIGANWDIAKNFGRGQVYDMHRPLSVSGWSSRPRKYSDIPALQNFSFFAEDFMKANIGMSKIELMAGVRLNTLLGLDSKYGMSGKYYADPRVNLAWHFPKFDVGGKPMSISLNGGYGITTKMPTLNYLYPDKYYSNFICMAYYDTENPTQDSKFVVHTYVQDPTNYQIKPARNYKWEIRLDVDWNDNRFSVDYFRESMTSGFRYSSIYGVYDYRSYDVSQMKAGVDYTTLPYENRRVLDGYQQVSNGSKLVKQGIELAFTSQRIHCLRTRVNVTGAWFHTQYTNSQPMFDAVSTVVNGQTVRNKYVGLYDWNDGRENDRLNTNVTFDTQIPEWKLIFTTSVQCMWMIRTKQMKKNGMPIAYISSEDGQLHDYTDESLNDPYLLQLARTYNDEQFKAFTVPMSMVVNLKVTKEIGRYMRLSFFANKILDYLPDYTANGRVIRRNASPYFGVEAGFTI
;
A
#
# COMPACT_ATOMS: atom_id res chain seq x y z
N MET A 1 -77.31 21.22 -27.08
CA MET A 1 -76.92 21.09 -25.69
C MET A 1 -76.72 19.64 -25.15
N ARG A 2 -77.52 18.65 -25.60
CA ARG A 2 -77.32 17.24 -25.11
C ARG A 2 -76.07 16.49 -25.65
N ARG A 3 -75.54 16.83 -26.81
CA ARG A 3 -74.37 16.19 -27.39
C ARG A 3 -73.00 16.75 -26.85
N THR A 4 -72.98 17.99 -26.42
CA THR A 4 -71.80 18.63 -25.80
C THR A 4 -71.56 18.21 -24.34
N VAL A 5 -72.62 17.89 -23.62
CA VAL A 5 -72.49 17.41 -22.25
C VAL A 5 -71.98 15.97 -22.17
N SER A 6 -72.42 15.11 -23.15
CA SER A 6 -71.91 13.71 -23.24
C SER A 6 -70.41 13.65 -23.63
N THR A 7 -69.95 14.54 -24.48
CA THR A 7 -68.51 14.58 -24.89
C THR A 7 -67.66 15.15 -23.74
N LEU A 8 -68.17 16.07 -22.93
CA LEU A 8 -67.48 16.61 -21.79
C LEU A 8 -67.40 15.58 -20.64
N LEU A 9 -68.47 14.76 -20.45
CA LEU A 9 -68.45 13.65 -19.48
C LEU A 9 -67.51 12.51 -19.88
N LEU A 10 -67.39 12.19 -21.20
CA LEU A 10 -66.40 11.20 -21.68
C LEU A 10 -64.97 11.73 -21.58
N LEU A 11 -64.72 13.01 -21.78
CA LEU A 11 -63.40 13.64 -21.54
C LEU A 11 -63.07 13.69 -20.02
N LEU A 12 -64.04 13.88 -19.15
CA LEU A 12 -63.83 13.83 -17.69
C LEU A 12 -63.55 12.41 -17.18
N PHE A 13 -64.07 11.37 -17.84
CA PHE A 13 -63.76 9.97 -17.53
C PHE A 13 -62.40 9.52 -18.06
N MET A 14 -61.79 10.19 -19.10
CA MET A 14 -60.46 9.88 -19.56
C MET A 14 -59.34 10.49 -18.68
N VAL A 15 -59.64 11.40 -17.78
CA VAL A 15 -58.64 12.06 -16.91
C VAL A 15 -58.48 11.30 -15.60
N MET A 16 -59.25 10.28 -15.30
CA MET A 16 -59.18 9.48 -14.04
C MET A 16 -58.49 8.12 -14.17
N ALA A 17 -57.71 7.89 -15.25
CA ALA A 17 -56.80 6.74 -15.28
C ALA A 17 -55.41 7.18 -14.78
N GLU A 18 -55.31 7.61 -13.50
CA GLU A 18 -54.01 7.61 -12.83
C GLU A 18 -53.53 6.18 -12.74
N ALA A 19 -52.52 5.85 -13.49
CA ALA A 19 -51.79 4.62 -13.31
C ALA A 19 -51.26 4.61 -11.85
N GLN A 20 -51.88 3.81 -10.98
CA GLN A 20 -51.45 3.66 -9.61
C GLN A 20 -50.00 3.13 -9.59
N ASN A 21 -49.11 4.03 -9.31
CA ASN A 21 -47.72 3.69 -9.11
C ASN A 21 -47.57 3.18 -7.66
N LEU A 22 -47.52 1.86 -7.52
CA LEU A 22 -47.33 1.23 -6.21
C LEU A 22 -45.84 1.16 -5.85
N THR A 23 -45.48 1.42 -4.60
CA THR A 23 -44.11 1.47 -4.09
C THR A 23 -43.87 0.40 -3.05
N GLY A 24 -42.63 -0.07 -2.93
CA GLY A 24 -42.21 -1.00 -1.86
C GLY A 24 -40.76 -0.78 -1.49
N LYS A 25 -40.31 -1.42 -0.41
CA LYS A 25 -38.91 -1.36 0.06
C LYS A 25 -38.37 -2.76 0.27
N VAL A 26 -37.12 -2.99 -0.09
CA VAL A 26 -36.42 -4.26 0.11
C VAL A 26 -35.25 -4.04 1.06
N ILE A 27 -35.18 -4.85 2.11
CA ILE A 27 -34.12 -4.81 3.13
C ILE A 27 -33.58 -6.21 3.39
N ASP A 28 -32.35 -6.28 3.91
CA ASP A 28 -31.80 -7.52 4.44
C ASP A 28 -32.56 -7.92 5.72
N SER A 29 -32.94 -9.19 5.84
CA SER A 29 -33.71 -9.69 6.97
C SER A 29 -32.94 -9.65 8.30
N LYS A 30 -31.60 -9.70 8.27
CA LYS A 30 -30.74 -9.73 9.46
C LYS A 30 -30.13 -8.35 9.76
N THR A 31 -29.56 -7.69 8.73
CA THR A 31 -28.88 -6.41 8.92
C THR A 31 -29.84 -5.22 8.89
N GLN A 32 -31.08 -5.41 8.43
CA GLN A 32 -32.09 -4.38 8.19
C GLN A 32 -31.60 -3.28 7.21
N GLU A 33 -30.47 -3.48 6.56
CA GLU A 33 -29.95 -2.54 5.56
C GLU A 33 -30.77 -2.62 4.27
N ALA A 34 -30.88 -1.48 3.61
CA ALA A 34 -31.51 -1.40 2.32
C ALA A 34 -30.73 -2.21 1.27
N ILE A 35 -31.38 -3.10 0.56
CA ILE A 35 -30.76 -3.86 -0.54
C ILE A 35 -30.88 -3.03 -1.82
N ILE A 36 -29.76 -2.48 -2.27
CA ILE A 36 -29.66 -1.63 -3.45
C ILE A 36 -29.50 -2.51 -4.68
N GLY A 37 -30.30 -2.26 -5.74
CA GLY A 37 -30.19 -3.00 -6.99
C GLY A 37 -30.86 -4.37 -6.98
N ALA A 38 -31.69 -4.69 -5.96
CA ALA A 38 -32.52 -5.88 -5.99
C ALA A 38 -33.53 -5.79 -7.17
N THR A 39 -33.62 -6.85 -7.94
CA THR A 39 -34.56 -6.94 -9.07
C THR A 39 -35.92 -7.36 -8.58
N VAL A 40 -36.96 -6.57 -8.88
CA VAL A 40 -38.34 -6.83 -8.56
C VAL A 40 -39.11 -7.03 -9.87
N THR A 41 -39.70 -8.23 -10.07
CA THR A 41 -40.45 -8.58 -11.28
C THR A 41 -41.85 -9.05 -10.94
N LEU A 42 -42.82 -8.76 -11.78
CA LEU A 42 -44.14 -9.34 -11.68
C LEU A 42 -44.12 -10.81 -12.15
N LYS A 43 -44.53 -11.73 -11.29
CA LYS A 43 -44.54 -13.16 -11.63
C LYS A 43 -45.55 -13.40 -12.79
N GLY A 44 -45.06 -14.01 -13.86
CA GLY A 44 -45.88 -14.22 -15.07
C GLY A 44 -45.74 -13.15 -16.17
N SER A 45 -45.03 -12.04 -15.89
CA SER A 45 -44.77 -11.00 -16.90
C SER A 45 -43.29 -10.63 -16.93
N LYS A 46 -42.60 -10.95 -18.03
CA LYS A 46 -41.19 -10.56 -18.26
C LYS A 46 -41.02 -9.06 -18.57
N LYS A 47 -42.13 -8.33 -18.80
CA LYS A 47 -42.07 -6.91 -19.22
C LYS A 47 -42.19 -5.92 -18.06
N ILE A 48 -42.65 -6.37 -16.88
CA ILE A 48 -42.82 -5.50 -15.71
C ILE A 48 -41.74 -5.85 -14.69
N ALA A 49 -40.66 -5.07 -14.72
CA ALA A 49 -39.52 -5.24 -13.83
C ALA A 49 -38.97 -3.87 -13.41
N THR A 50 -38.46 -3.80 -12.20
CA THR A 50 -37.79 -2.62 -11.64
C THR A 50 -36.62 -3.08 -10.77
N VAL A 51 -35.78 -2.15 -10.36
CA VAL A 51 -34.71 -2.40 -9.37
C VAL A 51 -34.85 -1.44 -8.21
N THR A 52 -34.40 -1.89 -7.04
CA THR A 52 -34.41 -1.04 -5.85
C THR A 52 -33.36 0.07 -5.93
N ASP A 53 -33.70 1.24 -5.44
CA ASP A 53 -32.81 2.40 -5.34
C ASP A 53 -31.85 2.30 -4.14
N ILE A 54 -31.08 3.36 -3.87
CA ILE A 54 -30.11 3.44 -2.75
C ILE A 54 -30.75 3.32 -1.35
N ASN A 55 -32.06 3.51 -1.24
CA ASN A 55 -32.83 3.33 0.00
C ASN A 55 -33.54 1.97 0.04
N GLY A 56 -33.26 1.10 -0.94
CA GLY A 56 -33.95 -0.17 -1.15
C GLY A 56 -35.40 0.00 -1.64
N GLN A 57 -35.80 1.19 -2.05
CA GLN A 57 -37.16 1.46 -2.54
C GLN A 57 -37.29 1.11 -4.01
N PHE A 58 -38.44 0.56 -4.38
CA PHE A 58 -38.76 0.30 -5.79
C PHE A 58 -40.16 0.79 -6.12
N ARG A 59 -40.43 1.00 -7.40
CA ARG A 59 -41.73 1.40 -7.93
C ARG A 59 -42.08 0.51 -9.10
N LEU A 60 -43.25 -0.11 -9.03
CA LEU A 60 -43.81 -0.90 -10.10
C LEU A 60 -45.03 -0.15 -10.70
N SER A 61 -44.96 0.11 -12.02
CA SER A 61 -46.06 0.68 -12.77
C SER A 61 -46.88 -0.45 -13.42
N ASN A 62 -48.18 -0.22 -13.63
CA ASN A 62 -49.08 -1.19 -14.22
C ASN A 62 -49.20 -2.52 -13.47
N THR A 63 -49.20 -2.45 -12.13
CA THR A 63 -49.36 -3.61 -11.26
C THR A 63 -50.49 -3.33 -10.26
N THR A 64 -51.33 -4.32 -9.99
CA THR A 64 -52.39 -4.25 -9.01
C THR A 64 -51.97 -4.75 -7.64
N GLU A 65 -52.49 -4.19 -6.58
CA GLU A 65 -52.27 -4.67 -5.23
C GLU A 65 -52.68 -6.13 -5.09
N GLY A 66 -51.91 -6.93 -4.38
CA GLY A 66 -52.12 -8.38 -4.25
C GLY A 66 -51.44 -9.21 -5.37
N SER A 67 -50.92 -8.59 -6.44
CA SER A 67 -50.16 -9.31 -7.48
C SER A 67 -48.89 -9.94 -6.93
N ILE A 68 -48.57 -11.16 -7.33
CA ILE A 68 -47.33 -11.81 -6.86
C ILE A 68 -46.11 -11.21 -7.56
N ILE A 69 -45.22 -10.64 -6.78
CA ILE A 69 -43.94 -10.17 -7.22
C ILE A 69 -42.82 -11.13 -6.81
N ARG A 70 -41.81 -11.25 -7.67
CA ARG A 70 -40.56 -11.93 -7.34
C ARG A 70 -39.48 -10.90 -7.10
N ILE A 71 -38.89 -10.95 -5.90
CA ILE A 71 -37.75 -10.12 -5.52
C ILE A 71 -36.52 -11.01 -5.48
N SER A 72 -35.48 -10.65 -6.22
CA SER A 72 -34.22 -11.40 -6.30
C SER A 72 -33.03 -10.46 -6.20
N TYR A 73 -32.01 -10.93 -5.48
CA TYR A 73 -30.74 -10.23 -5.36
C TYR A 73 -29.61 -11.26 -5.23
N VAL A 74 -28.43 -10.95 -5.74
CA VAL A 74 -27.30 -11.87 -5.69
C VAL A 74 -26.91 -12.15 -4.24
N GLY A 75 -26.85 -13.43 -3.87
CA GLY A 75 -26.57 -13.86 -2.48
C GLY A 75 -27.78 -13.92 -1.56
N TYR A 76 -28.99 -13.74 -2.07
CA TYR A 76 -30.25 -13.86 -1.31
C TYR A 76 -31.21 -14.85 -1.92
N LYS A 77 -31.99 -15.49 -1.08
CA LYS A 77 -33.13 -16.34 -1.54
C LYS A 77 -34.15 -15.47 -2.25
N SER A 78 -34.51 -15.84 -3.46
CA SER A 78 -35.60 -15.17 -4.16
C SER A 78 -36.89 -15.30 -3.37
N LEU A 79 -37.62 -14.19 -3.24
CA LEU A 79 -38.86 -14.09 -2.46
C LEU A 79 -40.03 -13.86 -3.43
N ASP A 80 -40.99 -14.80 -3.45
CA ASP A 80 -42.26 -14.63 -4.15
C ASP A 80 -43.33 -14.24 -3.11
N VAL A 81 -43.85 -13.02 -3.21
CA VAL A 81 -44.84 -12.48 -2.21
C VAL A 81 -45.88 -11.62 -2.89
N PRO A 82 -47.09 -11.52 -2.31
CA PRO A 82 -48.06 -10.56 -2.78
C PRO A 82 -47.55 -9.14 -2.54
N PHE A 83 -47.80 -8.29 -3.52
CA PHE A 83 -47.40 -6.92 -3.52
C PHE A 83 -48.39 -6.05 -2.79
N HIS A 84 -47.94 -5.33 -1.75
CA HIS A 84 -48.70 -4.35 -0.99
C HIS A 84 -47.99 -2.99 -1.08
N ASN A 85 -48.80 -1.96 -1.31
CA ASN A 85 -48.25 -0.61 -1.44
C ASN A 85 -47.62 -0.12 -0.12
N GLY A 86 -46.39 0.38 -0.18
CA GLY A 86 -45.64 0.83 0.98
C GLY A 86 -45.03 -0.28 1.84
N ALA A 87 -45.20 -1.56 1.45
CA ALA A 87 -44.69 -2.67 2.22
C ALA A 87 -43.14 -2.79 2.18
N THR A 88 -42.58 -3.28 3.28
CA THR A 88 -41.15 -3.61 3.37
C THR A 88 -40.96 -5.11 3.28
N TYR A 89 -40.24 -5.53 2.26
CA TYR A 89 -39.92 -6.93 1.99
C TYR A 89 -38.53 -7.25 2.51
N ARG A 90 -38.40 -8.38 3.22
CA ARG A 90 -37.17 -8.82 3.86
C ARG A 90 -36.60 -10.00 3.10
N LEU A 91 -35.46 -9.83 2.45
CA LEU A 91 -34.74 -10.91 1.83
C LEU A 91 -33.80 -11.59 2.84
N CYS A 92 -33.89 -12.91 2.88
CA CYS A 92 -32.97 -13.73 3.66
C CYS A 92 -31.75 -14.06 2.79
N GLN A 93 -30.55 -13.91 3.35
CA GLN A 93 -29.33 -14.38 2.70
C GLN A 93 -29.45 -15.89 2.44
N ASP A 94 -29.08 -16.33 1.27
CA ASP A 94 -29.11 -17.73 0.90
C ASP A 94 -27.91 -18.48 1.46
N VAL A 95 -28.05 -18.92 2.72
CA VAL A 95 -27.00 -19.65 3.45
C VAL A 95 -27.01 -21.15 3.12
N ALA A 96 -28.03 -21.64 2.40
CA ALA A 96 -28.29 -23.07 2.21
C ALA A 96 -28.16 -23.59 0.77
N ALA A 97 -28.17 -22.73 -0.23
CA ALA A 97 -27.63 -23.12 -1.54
C ALA A 97 -26.10 -23.15 -1.38
N LEU A 98 -25.45 -24.26 -1.77
CA LEU A 98 -24.05 -24.20 -2.18
C LEU A 98 -23.97 -23.15 -3.27
N GLY A 99 -23.93 -21.88 -2.85
CA GLY A 99 -23.82 -20.72 -3.70
C GLY A 99 -22.55 -20.93 -4.47
N GLU A 100 -22.61 -20.65 -5.74
CA GLU A 100 -21.44 -20.68 -6.60
C GLU A 100 -20.27 -19.94 -5.89
N VAL A 101 -19.26 -20.70 -5.48
CA VAL A 101 -18.10 -20.15 -4.80
C VAL A 101 -17.36 -19.28 -5.80
N VAL A 102 -17.32 -17.98 -5.57
CA VAL A 102 -16.58 -17.03 -6.40
C VAL A 102 -15.18 -16.93 -5.86
N VAL A 103 -14.25 -17.52 -6.58
CA VAL A 103 -12.84 -17.68 -6.19
C VAL A 103 -11.98 -16.47 -6.60
N THR A 104 -12.54 -15.50 -7.30
CA THR A 104 -11.80 -14.37 -7.88
C THR A 104 -12.24 -13.03 -7.35
N ALA A 105 -11.41 -12.02 -7.57
CA ALA A 105 -11.79 -10.62 -7.34
C ALA A 105 -12.86 -10.19 -8.36
N ARG A 106 -13.93 -9.54 -7.88
CA ARG A 106 -14.97 -8.98 -8.74
C ARG A 106 -14.67 -7.52 -9.04
N ALA A 107 -14.70 -7.14 -10.32
CA ALA A 107 -14.65 -5.73 -10.69
C ALA A 107 -15.90 -4.99 -10.19
N SER A 108 -15.74 -3.77 -9.72
CA SER A 108 -16.86 -2.90 -9.34
C SER A 108 -17.66 -2.45 -10.57
N ASN A 109 -18.98 -2.35 -10.44
CA ASN A 109 -19.87 -1.85 -11.49
C ASN A 109 -20.04 -0.32 -11.46
N GLY A 110 -19.38 0.38 -10.55
CA GLY A 110 -19.49 1.83 -10.39
C GLY A 110 -18.47 2.61 -11.24
N PRO A 111 -18.50 3.94 -11.16
CA PRO A 111 -17.59 4.81 -11.93
C PRO A 111 -16.12 4.68 -11.51
N VAL A 112 -15.83 4.07 -10.36
CA VAL A 112 -14.47 3.92 -9.83
C VAL A 112 -13.93 2.54 -10.16
N THR A 113 -12.71 2.45 -10.68
CA THR A 113 -12.03 1.18 -10.96
C THR A 113 -11.54 0.55 -9.67
N SER A 114 -12.24 -0.49 -9.22
CA SER A 114 -11.87 -1.27 -8.04
C SER A 114 -12.14 -2.76 -8.22
N SER A 115 -11.49 -3.56 -7.38
CA SER A 115 -11.70 -5.00 -7.29
C SER A 115 -12.11 -5.37 -5.86
N VAL A 116 -13.17 -6.16 -5.72
CA VAL A 116 -13.68 -6.62 -4.44
C VAL A 116 -13.41 -8.12 -4.29
N ILE A 117 -12.72 -8.48 -3.23
CA ILE A 117 -12.39 -9.85 -2.82
C ILE A 117 -13.26 -10.18 -1.61
N GLY A 118 -14.22 -11.07 -1.80
CA GLY A 118 -15.13 -11.49 -0.75
C GLY A 118 -14.57 -12.62 0.11
N ARG A 119 -15.30 -12.95 1.18
CA ARG A 119 -14.95 -14.02 2.13
C ARG A 119 -14.77 -15.36 1.43
N ASP A 120 -15.63 -15.70 0.47
CA ASP A 120 -15.56 -16.97 -0.26
C ASP A 120 -14.25 -17.10 -1.04
N ALA A 121 -13.83 -16.04 -1.76
CA ALA A 121 -12.56 -16.03 -2.48
C ALA A 121 -11.37 -16.18 -1.50
N MET A 122 -11.39 -15.48 -0.36
CA MET A 122 -10.34 -15.61 0.67
C MET A 122 -10.30 -17.00 1.27
N THR A 123 -11.47 -17.57 1.60
CA THR A 123 -11.57 -18.93 2.16
C THR A 123 -11.09 -19.98 1.17
N HIS A 124 -11.24 -19.74 -0.12
CA HIS A 124 -10.77 -20.64 -1.17
C HIS A 124 -9.28 -20.44 -1.49
N LEU A 125 -8.79 -19.19 -1.52
CA LEU A 125 -7.37 -18.90 -1.75
C LEU A 125 -6.48 -19.38 -0.60
N GLN A 126 -7.00 -19.36 0.64
CA GLN A 126 -6.28 -19.77 1.86
C GLN A 126 -5.03 -18.93 2.14
N PRO A 127 -5.14 -17.61 2.13
CA PRO A 127 -4.00 -16.72 2.26
C PRO A 127 -3.37 -16.80 3.66
N ASN A 128 -2.08 -16.56 3.72
CA ASN A 128 -1.35 -16.37 4.98
C ASN A 128 -1.50 -14.93 5.50
N SER A 129 -1.62 -13.99 4.57
CA SER A 129 -1.79 -12.56 4.84
C SER A 129 -2.57 -11.87 3.72
N ILE A 130 -2.89 -10.59 3.90
CA ILE A 130 -3.53 -9.80 2.85
C ILE A 130 -2.67 -9.68 1.58
N ALA A 131 -1.36 -9.89 1.68
CA ALA A 131 -0.44 -9.86 0.54
C ALA A 131 -0.81 -10.89 -0.53
N ASP A 132 -1.25 -12.08 -0.11
CA ASP A 132 -1.58 -13.16 -1.02
C ASP A 132 -2.85 -12.85 -1.84
N LEU A 133 -3.72 -11.96 -1.33
CA LEU A 133 -4.92 -11.54 -2.06
C LEU A 133 -4.58 -10.71 -3.30
N MET A 134 -3.40 -10.14 -3.37
CA MET A 134 -2.98 -9.28 -4.49
C MET A 134 -2.80 -10.07 -5.78
N GLU A 135 -2.61 -11.39 -5.71
CA GLU A 135 -2.55 -12.26 -6.91
C GLU A 135 -3.86 -12.31 -7.69
N LEU A 136 -5.00 -12.06 -7.03
CA LEU A 136 -6.32 -12.05 -7.65
C LEU A 136 -6.60 -10.78 -8.47
N LEU A 137 -5.77 -9.75 -8.33
CA LEU A 137 -5.92 -8.48 -9.06
C LEU A 137 -5.40 -8.63 -10.50
N PRO A 138 -5.93 -7.85 -11.47
CA PRO A 138 -5.31 -7.72 -12.77
C PRO A 138 -3.84 -7.31 -12.64
N GLY A 139 -2.94 -8.04 -13.32
CA GLY A 139 -1.50 -7.86 -13.19
C GLY A 139 -0.88 -8.47 -11.93
N GLY A 140 -1.69 -9.03 -11.02
CA GLY A 140 -1.20 -9.82 -9.90
C GLY A 140 -0.61 -11.16 -10.33
N TYR A 141 0.21 -11.76 -9.50
CA TYR A 141 0.72 -13.14 -9.68
C TYR A 141 1.07 -13.72 -8.31
N ALA A 142 0.97 -15.05 -8.18
CA ALA A 142 1.35 -15.75 -6.97
C ALA A 142 2.85 -15.62 -6.74
N LYS A 143 3.22 -15.28 -5.54
CA LYS A 143 4.61 -15.25 -5.07
C LYS A 143 4.83 -16.42 -4.14
N ASP A 144 6.09 -16.83 -4.02
CA ASP A 144 6.46 -17.77 -2.95
C ASP A 144 6.13 -17.14 -1.59
N PRO A 145 5.66 -17.94 -0.63
CA PRO A 145 5.28 -17.45 0.68
C PRO A 145 6.51 -17.07 1.51
N ASN A 146 7.22 -16.02 1.08
CA ASN A 146 8.34 -15.46 1.81
C ASN A 146 7.85 -14.44 2.85
N MET A 147 7.90 -14.82 4.13
CA MET A 147 7.57 -13.94 5.24
C MET A 147 8.81 -13.28 5.88
N GLY A 148 10.02 -13.56 5.41
CA GLY A 148 11.26 -12.97 5.92
C GLY A 148 11.52 -11.55 5.44
N GLU A 149 10.79 -11.09 4.42
CA GLU A 149 10.91 -9.75 3.89
C GLU A 149 9.62 -8.95 4.09
N ALA A 150 9.75 -7.66 4.40
CA ALA A 150 8.62 -6.75 4.45
C ALA A 150 7.87 -6.76 3.10
N ASN A 151 6.58 -7.03 3.14
CA ASN A 151 5.75 -7.12 1.94
C ASN A 151 4.87 -5.88 1.81
N THR A 152 5.31 -4.94 0.98
CA THR A 152 4.58 -3.71 0.72
C THR A 152 3.83 -3.78 -0.62
N ILE A 153 2.70 -3.10 -0.70
CA ILE A 153 1.84 -3.14 -1.87
C ILE A 153 2.41 -2.32 -3.03
N THR A 154 2.28 -2.85 -4.24
CA THR A 154 2.52 -2.09 -5.48
C THR A 154 1.30 -2.23 -6.39
N LEU A 155 0.71 -1.09 -6.79
CA LEU A 155 -0.46 -1.07 -7.65
C LEU A 155 -0.11 -0.45 -9.01
N ARG A 156 -0.50 -1.14 -10.10
CA ARG A 156 -0.31 -0.65 -11.47
C ARG A 156 1.14 -0.25 -11.77
N GLU A 157 2.10 -1.00 -11.24
CA GLU A 157 3.53 -0.66 -11.31
C GLU A 157 4.36 -1.91 -11.53
N THR A 158 5.48 -1.75 -12.24
CA THR A 158 6.45 -2.81 -12.49
C THR A 158 7.87 -2.30 -12.31
N GLY A 159 8.82 -3.19 -11.98
CA GLY A 159 10.23 -2.86 -11.78
C GLY A 159 10.65 -2.49 -10.36
N THR A 160 9.70 -2.35 -9.41
CA THR A 160 10.01 -2.16 -7.97
C THR A 160 10.49 -3.44 -7.31
N MET A 161 10.07 -4.57 -7.86
CA MET A 161 10.62 -5.87 -7.51
C MET A 161 11.69 -6.18 -8.52
N GLY A 162 12.93 -6.23 -8.04
CA GLY A 162 14.03 -6.62 -8.91
C GLY A 162 13.66 -7.88 -9.68
N ALA A 163 13.64 -7.81 -10.99
CA ALA A 163 13.76 -9.01 -11.77
C ALA A 163 15.02 -9.69 -11.24
N TYR A 164 14.87 -10.87 -10.63
CA TYR A 164 15.97 -11.69 -10.09
C TYR A 164 16.57 -11.27 -8.76
N GLY A 165 15.78 -11.25 -7.69
CA GLY A 165 16.33 -11.21 -6.35
C GLY A 165 17.15 -9.95 -5.99
N SER A 166 17.32 -9.01 -6.93
CA SER A 166 17.84 -7.70 -6.62
C SER A 166 16.76 -6.91 -5.89
N THR A 167 16.75 -7.03 -4.59
CA THR A 167 15.97 -6.27 -3.65
C THR A 167 16.48 -4.82 -3.58
N THR A 168 16.67 -4.16 -4.72
CA THR A 168 16.83 -2.71 -4.71
C THR A 168 15.50 -2.09 -4.32
N LYS A 169 15.15 -2.26 -3.05
CA LYS A 169 14.08 -1.56 -2.34
C LYS A 169 14.45 -0.07 -2.18
N ASN A 170 15.06 0.49 -3.22
CA ASN A 170 15.52 1.85 -3.20
C ASN A 170 14.32 2.78 -3.33
N ASN A 171 13.89 3.36 -2.20
CA ASN A 171 12.81 4.36 -2.14
C ASN A 171 13.08 5.61 -2.98
N ASN A 172 14.25 5.72 -3.58
CA ASN A 172 14.61 6.86 -4.42
C ASN A 172 13.79 6.94 -5.72
N TYR A 173 13.18 5.85 -6.15
CA TYR A 173 12.47 5.82 -7.43
C TYR A 173 10.95 5.80 -7.29
N SER A 174 10.41 5.26 -6.20
CA SER A 174 8.96 5.14 -6.04
C SER A 174 8.52 5.25 -4.60
N ILE A 175 7.48 6.05 -4.39
CA ILE A 175 6.72 6.11 -3.14
C ILE A 175 5.34 5.47 -3.26
N SER A 176 5.11 4.61 -4.25
CA SER A 176 3.79 4.04 -4.54
C SER A 176 3.21 3.27 -3.35
N SER A 177 4.03 2.53 -2.64
CA SER A 177 3.61 1.78 -1.48
C SER A 177 3.27 2.69 -0.29
N LEU A 178 4.09 3.70 -0.01
CA LEU A 178 3.80 4.75 0.97
C LEU A 178 2.54 5.54 0.58
N GLY A 179 2.33 5.74 -0.72
CA GLY A 179 1.17 6.41 -1.30
C GLY A 179 -0.08 5.53 -1.42
N THR A 180 -0.07 4.29 -0.93
CA THR A 180 -1.26 3.44 -0.87
C THR A 180 -1.83 3.45 0.54
N GLN A 181 -3.07 3.91 0.70
CA GLN A 181 -3.76 3.98 1.98
C GLN A 181 -4.49 2.66 2.29
N PHE A 182 -4.30 2.14 3.50
CA PHE A 182 -5.08 1.03 4.04
C PHE A 182 -6.11 1.54 5.03
N MET A 183 -7.37 1.16 4.84
CA MET A 183 -8.50 1.51 5.70
C MET A 183 -9.12 0.24 6.27
N VAL A 184 -9.27 0.16 7.59
CA VAL A 184 -9.96 -0.93 8.28
C VAL A 184 -11.22 -0.37 8.92
N ASP A 185 -12.39 -0.87 8.52
CA ASP A 185 -13.70 -0.41 9.02
C ASP A 185 -13.84 1.14 9.05
N GLY A 186 -13.30 1.82 8.03
CA GLY A 186 -13.43 3.28 7.84
C GLY A 186 -12.36 4.14 8.50
N VAL A 187 -11.35 3.55 9.15
CA VAL A 187 -10.20 4.26 9.74
C VAL A 187 -8.86 3.83 9.13
N PRO A 188 -7.87 4.71 9.01
CA PRO A 188 -6.61 4.39 8.35
C PRO A 188 -5.64 3.59 9.24
N ILE A 189 -4.79 2.78 8.60
CA ILE A 189 -3.53 2.33 9.19
C ILE A 189 -2.47 3.37 8.81
N SER A 190 -2.06 4.19 9.77
CA SER A 190 -1.02 5.20 9.55
C SER A 190 0.37 4.62 9.82
N THR A 191 1.32 4.97 8.96
CA THR A 191 2.76 4.68 9.11
C THR A 191 3.60 5.95 9.17
N ASP A 192 2.94 7.12 9.28
CA ASP A 192 3.61 8.43 9.19
C ASP A 192 4.54 8.72 10.37
N ALA A 193 4.34 8.03 11.53
CA ALA A 193 5.20 8.12 12.70
C ALA A 193 6.19 6.93 12.86
N ASN A 194 6.26 6.02 11.89
CA ASN A 194 7.18 4.88 11.95
C ASN A 194 8.61 5.34 11.64
N MET A 195 9.51 5.07 12.59
CA MET A 195 10.92 5.46 12.50
C MET A 195 11.84 4.31 12.94
N GLN A 196 11.41 3.07 12.76
CA GLN A 196 12.18 1.87 13.07
C GLN A 196 13.19 1.60 11.95
N TYR A 197 14.38 2.15 12.06
CA TYR A 197 15.49 1.93 11.14
C TYR A 197 16.83 1.91 11.86
N SER A 198 17.82 1.25 11.26
CA SER A 198 19.21 1.32 11.68
C SER A 198 19.92 2.43 10.90
N PRO A 199 20.80 3.23 11.51
CA PRO A 199 21.62 4.22 10.81
C PRO A 199 22.44 3.62 9.66
N LEU A 200 22.80 2.32 9.74
CA LEU A 200 23.50 1.61 8.67
C LEU A 200 22.61 1.33 7.44
N SER A 201 21.29 1.23 7.64
CA SER A 201 20.35 0.96 6.53
C SER A 201 19.97 2.22 5.76
N ASP A 202 20.15 3.40 6.34
CA ASP A 202 19.77 4.68 5.76
C ASP A 202 20.93 5.34 4.99
N THR A 203 22.15 4.92 5.25
CA THR A 203 23.30 5.35 4.44
C THR A 203 23.23 4.66 3.10
N GLN A 204 22.96 5.41 2.05
CA GLN A 204 22.96 4.94 0.65
C GLN A 204 24.33 4.50 0.15
N SER A 205 25.31 4.47 0.98
CA SER A 205 26.61 3.87 0.77
C SER A 205 26.47 2.35 0.95
N SER A 206 25.98 1.72 -0.04
CA SER A 206 25.45 0.38 -0.17
C SER A 206 26.46 -0.77 -0.12
N THR A 207 27.61 -0.61 0.44
CA THR A 207 28.62 -1.68 0.39
C THR A 207 28.73 -2.52 1.64
N SER A 208 27.98 -2.21 2.72
CA SER A 208 28.08 -2.95 3.98
C SER A 208 26.80 -3.08 4.81
N SER A 209 25.65 -2.64 4.29
CA SER A 209 24.40 -2.96 5.01
C SER A 209 24.04 -4.41 4.76
N SER A 210 23.79 -5.18 5.82
CA SER A 210 23.28 -6.54 5.66
C SER A 210 21.99 -6.51 4.83
N THR A 211 21.82 -7.45 3.93
CA THR A 211 20.60 -7.60 3.13
C THR A 211 19.36 -7.70 4.00
N LEU A 212 19.49 -8.22 5.22
CA LEU A 212 18.44 -8.37 6.22
C LEU A 212 17.85 -7.03 6.68
N GLU A 213 18.68 -6.04 7.00
CA GLU A 213 18.23 -4.71 7.45
C GLU A 213 17.42 -4.02 6.36
N ASN A 214 17.92 -4.05 5.13
CA ASN A 214 17.25 -3.44 3.99
C ASN A 214 15.93 -4.15 3.65
N ASN A 215 15.87 -5.46 3.81
CA ASN A 215 14.69 -6.26 3.48
C ASN A 215 13.56 -6.09 4.48
N ARG A 216 13.86 -5.74 5.73
CA ARG A 216 12.89 -5.62 6.84
C ARG A 216 12.53 -4.19 7.19
N ASN A 217 13.32 -3.20 6.78
CA ASN A 217 13.01 -1.79 7.01
C ASN A 217 11.76 -1.35 6.24
N ILE A 218 10.75 -0.84 6.97
CA ILE A 218 9.48 -0.33 6.43
C ILE A 218 9.33 1.19 6.57
N THR A 219 10.31 1.87 7.12
CA THR A 219 10.27 3.34 7.28
C THR A 219 10.13 4.01 5.92
N ASN A 220 9.12 4.87 5.78
CA ASN A 220 8.73 5.52 4.53
C ASN A 220 8.34 4.57 3.36
N ARG A 221 8.09 3.28 3.65
CA ARG A 221 7.72 2.27 2.63
C ARG A 221 6.26 1.85 2.67
N GLY A 222 5.45 2.43 3.57
CA GLY A 222 4.03 2.12 3.72
C GLY A 222 3.76 0.95 4.65
N VAL A 223 2.61 0.27 4.45
CA VAL A 223 2.13 -0.79 5.33
C VAL A 223 2.76 -2.13 4.95
N ASP A 224 3.32 -2.84 5.94
CA ASP A 224 3.72 -4.23 5.77
C ASP A 224 2.49 -5.15 5.84
N MET A 225 2.13 -5.69 4.68
CA MET A 225 0.96 -6.54 4.51
C MET A 225 1.06 -7.89 5.24
N ARG A 226 2.28 -8.34 5.64
CA ARG A 226 2.47 -9.55 6.46
C ARG A 226 1.76 -9.45 7.80
N SER A 227 1.68 -8.23 8.36
CA SER A 227 1.07 -7.97 9.68
C SER A 227 -0.46 -8.09 9.70
N ILE A 228 -1.13 -8.15 8.53
CA ILE A 228 -2.59 -8.15 8.40
C ILE A 228 -3.07 -9.57 8.12
N SER A 229 -3.72 -10.19 9.11
CA SER A 229 -4.42 -11.48 8.96
C SER A 229 -5.70 -11.32 8.13
N THR A 230 -6.05 -12.36 7.38
CA THR A 230 -7.29 -12.43 6.59
C THR A 230 -8.43 -13.18 7.29
N ASP A 231 -8.18 -13.76 8.46
CA ASP A 231 -9.09 -14.68 9.12
C ASP A 231 -10.40 -14.03 9.59
N ASP A 232 -10.33 -12.78 10.03
CA ASP A 232 -11.45 -11.99 10.53
C ASP A 232 -12.03 -10.99 9.50
N ILE A 233 -11.57 -11.08 8.22
CA ILE A 233 -11.97 -10.17 7.15
C ILE A 233 -13.22 -10.71 6.44
N GLU A 234 -14.23 -9.85 6.22
CA GLU A 234 -15.41 -10.12 5.41
C GLU A 234 -15.17 -9.82 3.93
N SER A 235 -14.53 -8.69 3.63
CA SER A 235 -14.17 -8.31 2.27
C SER A 235 -13.01 -7.32 2.23
N VAL A 236 -12.27 -7.37 1.11
CA VAL A 236 -11.24 -6.39 0.77
C VAL A 236 -11.60 -5.77 -0.56
N GLU A 237 -11.69 -4.44 -0.59
CA GLU A 237 -11.84 -3.68 -1.83
C GLU A 237 -10.53 -2.95 -2.12
N VAL A 238 -9.95 -3.22 -3.28
CA VAL A 238 -8.74 -2.53 -3.76
C VAL A 238 -9.12 -1.55 -4.85
N VAL A 239 -9.08 -0.27 -4.54
CA VAL A 239 -9.32 0.83 -5.47
C VAL A 239 -7.98 1.19 -6.12
N ARG A 240 -7.86 0.88 -7.42
CA ARG A 240 -6.66 1.16 -8.23
C ARG A 240 -6.80 2.45 -9.03
N GLY A 241 -8.01 2.81 -9.37
CA GLY A 241 -8.34 4.03 -10.09
C GLY A 241 -8.36 5.29 -9.21
N ILE A 242 -9.31 6.16 -9.48
CA ILE A 242 -9.46 7.45 -8.80
C ILE A 242 -10.49 7.31 -7.67
N PRO A 243 -10.07 7.26 -6.40
CA PRO A 243 -10.97 7.07 -5.28
C PRO A 243 -11.83 8.32 -5.00
N SER A 244 -12.95 8.14 -4.28
CA SER A 244 -13.74 9.24 -3.74
C SER A 244 -12.86 10.24 -2.97
N VAL A 245 -13.21 11.53 -2.99
CA VAL A 245 -12.50 12.59 -2.23
C VAL A 245 -12.62 12.42 -0.72
N GLU A 246 -13.50 11.55 -0.23
CA GLU A 246 -13.56 11.13 1.17
C GLU A 246 -12.21 10.57 1.66
N TYR A 247 -11.42 9.97 0.75
CA TYR A 247 -10.13 9.36 1.06
C TYR A 247 -8.99 10.23 0.55
N GLY A 248 -7.98 10.45 1.39
CA GLY A 248 -6.83 11.31 1.09
C GLY A 248 -5.53 10.79 1.68
N ASN A 249 -4.48 11.63 1.64
CA ASN A 249 -3.12 11.27 2.04
C ASN A 249 -2.60 10.03 1.29
N LEU A 250 -2.89 9.96 -0.01
CA LEU A 250 -2.52 8.84 -0.90
C LEU A 250 -2.17 9.37 -2.29
N THR A 251 -1.31 8.62 -3.01
CA THR A 251 -0.97 8.90 -4.42
C THR A 251 -1.23 7.70 -5.33
N SER A 252 -1.19 6.46 -4.80
CA SER A 252 -1.27 5.25 -5.63
C SER A 252 -2.65 4.62 -5.62
N GLY A 253 -3.14 4.20 -4.46
CA GLY A 253 -4.42 3.53 -4.38
C GLY A 253 -4.97 3.46 -2.95
N LEU A 254 -6.06 2.70 -2.82
CA LEU A 254 -6.76 2.56 -1.55
C LEU A 254 -7.17 1.10 -1.35
N VAL A 255 -6.81 0.53 -0.21
CA VAL A 255 -7.24 -0.81 0.22
C VAL A 255 -8.23 -0.66 1.37
N LYS A 256 -9.48 -1.05 1.13
CA LYS A 256 -10.56 -0.98 2.13
C LYS A 256 -10.83 -2.38 2.66
N ILE A 257 -10.63 -2.58 3.93
CA ILE A 257 -10.81 -3.85 4.65
C ILE A 257 -12.05 -3.72 5.51
N LYS A 258 -13.01 -4.61 5.30
CA LYS A 258 -14.18 -4.75 6.17
C LYS A 258 -14.03 -6.01 7.01
N LYS A 259 -14.13 -5.86 8.32
CA LYS A 259 -14.10 -6.95 9.28
C LYS A 259 -15.47 -7.62 9.45
N ILE A 260 -15.49 -8.88 9.85
CA ILE A 260 -16.73 -9.62 10.16
C ILE A 260 -17.42 -8.98 11.38
N ARG A 261 -18.69 -8.58 11.20
CA ARG A 261 -19.52 -7.96 12.25
C ARG A 261 -20.93 -8.56 12.30
N ARG A 262 -20.98 -9.88 12.26
CA ARG A 262 -22.23 -10.66 12.33
C ARG A 262 -22.06 -11.87 13.24
N ALA A 263 -23.16 -12.42 13.71
CA ALA A 263 -23.14 -13.69 14.42
C ALA A 263 -22.65 -14.79 13.46
N ILE A 264 -21.60 -15.49 13.87
CA ILE A 264 -21.05 -16.65 13.18
C ILE A 264 -20.81 -17.78 14.20
N PRO A 265 -20.94 -19.05 13.77
CA PRO A 265 -20.57 -20.18 14.61
C PRO A 265 -19.08 -20.11 14.96
N LEU A 266 -18.65 -20.93 15.91
CA LEU A 266 -17.23 -21.07 16.20
C LEU A 266 -16.52 -21.63 14.97
N THR A 267 -15.53 -20.87 14.48
CA THR A 267 -14.67 -21.28 13.36
C THR A 267 -13.26 -21.46 13.85
N ALA A 268 -12.62 -22.56 13.47
CA ALA A 268 -11.21 -22.78 13.69
C ALA A 268 -10.56 -23.12 12.34
N ARG A 269 -9.36 -22.59 12.10
CA ARG A 269 -8.58 -22.84 10.89
C ARG A 269 -7.17 -23.23 11.28
N PHE A 270 -6.69 -24.28 10.66
CA PHE A 270 -5.31 -24.74 10.75
C PHE A 270 -4.76 -24.90 9.33
N LYS A 271 -3.63 -24.29 9.04
CA LYS A 271 -2.91 -24.43 7.78
C LYS A 271 -1.46 -24.76 8.05
N ALA A 272 -0.91 -25.68 7.26
CA ALA A 272 0.52 -26.01 7.27
C ALA A 272 1.01 -26.18 5.84
N ASP A 273 2.15 -25.58 5.54
CA ASP A 273 2.92 -25.77 4.32
C ASP A 273 4.41 -25.87 4.62
N GLY A 274 5.26 -25.95 3.59
CA GLY A 274 6.71 -26.05 3.78
C GLY A 274 7.35 -24.85 4.49
N TYR A 275 6.69 -23.70 4.50
CA TYR A 275 7.24 -22.43 5.01
C TYR A 275 6.51 -21.91 6.23
N SER A 276 5.25 -22.28 6.44
CA SER A 276 4.42 -21.66 7.47
C SER A 276 3.45 -22.62 8.16
N LYS A 277 3.15 -22.30 9.40
CA LYS A 277 2.08 -22.90 10.21
C LYS A 277 1.18 -21.79 10.71
N LEU A 278 -0.12 -21.89 10.43
CA LEU A 278 -1.10 -20.87 10.81
C LEU A 278 -2.24 -21.54 11.58
N PHE A 279 -2.65 -20.89 12.65
CA PHE A 279 -3.82 -21.23 13.44
C PHE A 279 -4.69 -19.99 13.65
N SER A 280 -5.99 -20.13 13.48
CA SER A 280 -6.93 -19.05 13.84
C SER A 280 -8.22 -19.61 14.46
N LEU A 281 -8.85 -18.80 15.31
CA LEU A 281 -10.09 -19.09 15.99
C LEU A 281 -10.97 -17.84 15.95
N GLY A 282 -12.24 -17.99 15.56
CA GLY A 282 -13.18 -16.88 15.48
C GLY A 282 -14.59 -17.27 15.89
N LYS A 283 -15.31 -16.38 16.58
CA LYS A 283 -16.73 -16.56 16.94
C LYS A 283 -17.47 -15.23 16.96
N GLY A 284 -18.70 -15.23 16.44
CA GLY A 284 -19.62 -14.10 16.54
C GLY A 284 -20.83 -14.46 17.39
N LEU A 285 -20.96 -13.82 18.55
CA LEU A 285 -22.02 -14.05 19.53
C LEU A 285 -23.12 -13.01 19.36
N ALA A 286 -24.38 -13.44 19.14
CA ALA A 286 -25.53 -12.58 19.33
C ALA A 286 -25.80 -12.48 20.85
N LEU A 287 -25.69 -11.28 21.41
CA LEU A 287 -25.84 -11.04 22.85
C LEU A 287 -27.29 -10.91 23.27
N ASN A 288 -28.19 -10.78 22.32
CA ASN A 288 -29.62 -10.74 22.55
C ASN A 288 -30.42 -11.50 21.49
N SER A 289 -31.62 -11.85 21.78
CA SER A 289 -32.52 -12.60 20.88
C SER A 289 -32.92 -11.83 19.62
N ALA A 290 -32.90 -10.50 19.66
CA ALA A 290 -33.17 -9.65 18.51
C ALA A 290 -32.01 -9.62 17.46
N GLY A 291 -30.82 -10.11 17.84
CA GLY A 291 -29.66 -10.16 16.96
C GLY A 291 -29.08 -8.78 16.58
N ASN A 292 -29.49 -7.72 17.29
CA ASN A 292 -29.01 -6.36 17.05
C ASN A 292 -27.77 -5.97 17.88
N SER A 293 -27.40 -6.81 18.86
CA SER A 293 -26.18 -6.68 19.66
C SER A 293 -25.28 -7.89 19.42
N ILE A 294 -24.08 -7.66 18.86
CA ILE A 294 -23.19 -8.72 18.40
C ILE A 294 -21.79 -8.47 18.96
N LEU A 295 -21.15 -9.52 19.46
CA LEU A 295 -19.75 -9.53 19.86
C LEU A 295 -18.99 -10.54 19.00
N ASN A 296 -17.98 -10.08 18.25
CA ASN A 296 -17.05 -10.94 17.53
C ASN A 296 -15.71 -11.00 18.27
N VAL A 297 -15.17 -12.20 18.41
CA VAL A 297 -13.87 -12.49 19.02
C VAL A 297 -13.07 -13.30 18.03
N ASP A 298 -11.85 -12.85 17.72
CA ASP A 298 -10.94 -13.52 16.80
C ASP A 298 -9.53 -13.55 17.38
N LEU A 299 -8.85 -14.69 17.22
CA LEU A 299 -7.47 -14.92 17.60
C LEU A 299 -6.74 -15.58 16.43
N GLY A 300 -5.52 -15.19 16.17
CA GLY A 300 -4.68 -15.78 15.13
C GLY A 300 -3.22 -15.87 15.54
N TYR A 301 -2.59 -16.95 15.14
CA TYR A 301 -1.15 -17.19 15.29
C TYR A 301 -0.57 -17.73 13.99
N MET A 302 0.57 -17.23 13.60
CA MET A 302 1.35 -17.74 12.48
C MET A 302 2.81 -17.81 12.85
N ASP A 303 3.46 -18.93 12.50
CA ASP A 303 4.90 -19.14 12.56
C ASP A 303 5.39 -19.45 11.16
N SER A 304 6.38 -18.73 10.69
CA SER A 304 6.91 -18.86 9.32
C SER A 304 8.43 -18.75 9.31
N LYS A 305 9.04 -19.46 8.39
CA LYS A 305 10.46 -19.45 8.11
C LYS A 305 10.70 -19.06 6.66
N ILE A 306 11.81 -18.38 6.38
CA ILE A 306 12.26 -18.08 5.01
C ILE A 306 12.71 -19.36 4.34
N ASP A 307 13.57 -20.12 5.04
CA ASP A 307 14.04 -21.45 4.68
C ASP A 307 13.61 -22.43 5.77
N PRO A 308 12.84 -23.47 5.42
CA PRO A 308 12.41 -24.50 6.39
C PRO A 308 13.58 -25.23 7.07
N THR A 309 14.75 -25.26 6.42
CA THR A 309 15.96 -25.90 6.96
C THR A 309 16.76 -24.99 7.87
N ASP A 310 16.54 -23.67 7.81
CA ASP A 310 17.19 -22.68 8.67
C ASP A 310 16.35 -22.44 9.93
N ASN A 311 16.95 -22.67 11.09
CA ASN A 311 16.33 -22.40 12.40
C ASN A 311 16.64 -21.01 12.95
N PHE A 312 17.50 -20.25 12.27
CA PHE A 312 18.00 -18.96 12.75
C PHE A 312 17.23 -17.78 12.19
N GLU A 313 16.38 -17.98 11.16
CA GLU A 313 15.51 -16.94 10.60
C GLU A 313 14.03 -17.30 10.76
N ASN A 314 13.31 -16.49 11.53
CA ASN A 314 11.90 -16.74 11.85
C ASN A 314 11.07 -15.47 11.74
N TYR A 315 9.81 -15.64 11.33
CA TYR A 315 8.77 -14.62 11.42
C TYR A 315 7.55 -15.17 12.15
N LYS A 316 7.07 -14.46 13.16
CA LYS A 316 5.86 -14.82 13.91
C LYS A 316 4.86 -13.68 13.87
N ARG A 317 3.58 -14.03 13.76
CA ARG A 317 2.48 -13.08 13.85
C ARG A 317 1.46 -13.56 14.88
N VAL A 318 1.03 -12.63 15.75
CA VAL A 318 -0.06 -12.84 16.70
C VAL A 318 -1.11 -11.76 16.46
N THR A 319 -2.36 -12.15 16.32
CA THR A 319 -3.48 -11.22 16.15
C THR A 319 -4.60 -11.55 17.14
N GLY A 320 -5.26 -10.51 17.64
CA GLY A 320 -6.43 -10.64 18.50
C GLY A 320 -7.39 -9.49 18.24
N SER A 321 -8.68 -9.76 18.22
CA SER A 321 -9.69 -8.75 17.94
C SER A 321 -10.96 -9.00 18.76
N LEU A 322 -11.47 -7.92 19.35
CA LEU A 322 -12.78 -7.87 20.00
C LEU A 322 -13.61 -6.79 19.31
N ARG A 323 -14.71 -7.16 18.69
CA ARG A 323 -15.56 -6.22 17.94
C ARG A 323 -16.98 -6.30 18.43
N TYR A 324 -17.49 -5.17 18.92
CA TYR A 324 -18.85 -4.98 19.36
C TYR A 324 -19.63 -4.19 18.32
N THR A 325 -20.82 -4.66 18.00
CA THR A 325 -21.76 -3.98 17.10
C THR A 325 -23.13 -3.90 17.76
N LEU A 326 -23.66 -2.71 17.82
CA LEU A 326 -25.00 -2.44 18.33
C LEU A 326 -25.80 -1.66 17.29
N ARG A 327 -27.01 -2.12 17.00
CA ARG A 327 -27.93 -1.48 16.05
C ARG A 327 -29.25 -1.17 16.76
N GLY A 328 -29.84 -0.07 16.40
CA GLY A 328 -31.12 0.33 16.92
C GLY A 328 -31.94 1.14 15.94
N GLU A 329 -33.23 1.15 16.20
CA GLU A 329 -34.23 1.97 15.54
C GLU A 329 -35.06 2.65 16.61
N ASN A 330 -35.33 3.95 16.46
CA ASN A 330 -36.27 4.63 17.38
C ASN A 330 -37.65 4.80 16.72
N ASP A 331 -38.64 5.25 17.50
CA ASP A 331 -40.03 5.44 17.09
C ASP A 331 -40.20 6.37 15.89
N LYS A 332 -39.24 7.26 15.65
CA LYS A 332 -39.18 8.19 14.53
C LYS A 332 -38.45 7.61 13.30
N LYS A 333 -38.17 6.30 13.27
CA LYS A 333 -37.45 5.60 12.18
C LYS A 333 -36.02 6.08 11.92
N TYR A 334 -35.36 6.63 12.94
CA TYR A 334 -33.94 6.86 12.90
C TYR A 334 -33.22 5.51 13.11
N LEU A 335 -32.42 5.09 12.08
CA LEU A 335 -31.62 3.87 12.21
C LEU A 335 -30.23 4.27 12.64
N TRP A 336 -29.73 3.69 13.70
CA TRP A 336 -28.39 3.96 14.17
C TRP A 336 -27.58 2.68 14.34
N GLN A 337 -26.29 2.77 14.10
CA GLN A 337 -25.34 1.69 14.31
C GLN A 337 -24.12 2.24 15.02
N TYR A 338 -23.76 1.61 16.12
CA TYR A 338 -22.53 1.84 16.83
C TYR A 338 -21.64 0.62 16.71
N ASN A 339 -20.37 0.81 16.32
CA ASN A 339 -19.36 -0.23 16.29
C ASN A 339 -18.18 0.21 17.13
N SER A 340 -17.66 -0.70 17.93
CA SER A 340 -16.39 -0.55 18.64
C SER A 340 -15.51 -1.75 18.33
N ALA A 341 -14.21 -1.54 18.19
CA ALA A 341 -13.25 -2.62 18.00
C ALA A 341 -11.99 -2.35 18.80
N PHE A 342 -11.48 -3.38 19.45
CA PHE A 342 -10.17 -3.40 20.07
C PHE A 342 -9.34 -4.47 19.36
N ASP A 343 -8.32 -4.03 18.62
CA ASP A 343 -7.49 -4.89 17.80
C ASP A 343 -6.05 -4.89 18.31
N TYR A 344 -5.46 -6.07 18.37
CA TYR A 344 -4.04 -6.30 18.59
C TYR A 344 -3.43 -6.97 17.36
N SER A 345 -2.28 -6.46 16.89
CA SER A 345 -1.47 -7.08 15.86
C SER A 345 -0.01 -7.01 16.24
N GLY A 346 0.62 -8.16 16.43
CA GLY A 346 2.05 -8.31 16.71
C GLY A 346 2.76 -9.06 15.60
N SER A 347 3.92 -8.54 15.17
CA SER A 347 4.85 -9.17 14.22
C SER A 347 6.24 -9.21 14.82
N PHE A 348 6.90 -10.35 14.74
CA PHE A 348 8.21 -10.60 15.35
C PHE A 348 9.11 -11.24 14.29
N ASP A 349 10.09 -10.49 13.84
CA ASP A 349 11.17 -10.93 12.95
C ASP A 349 12.41 -11.20 13.79
N ASP A 350 13.02 -12.36 13.64
CA ASP A 350 14.24 -12.76 14.33
C ASP A 350 15.19 -13.41 13.33
N SER A 351 16.42 -12.93 13.29
CA SER A 351 17.50 -13.51 12.51
C SER A 351 18.80 -13.43 13.31
N LYS A 352 19.52 -14.52 13.40
CA LYS A 352 20.82 -14.58 14.06
C LYS A 352 21.80 -15.46 13.29
N SER A 353 23.09 -15.17 13.45
CA SER A 353 24.13 -16.04 12.91
C SER A 353 24.14 -17.42 13.61
N ASP A 354 24.48 -18.46 12.84
CA ASP A 354 24.73 -19.78 13.38
C ASP A 354 26.04 -19.76 14.18
N PRO A 355 26.02 -19.98 15.53
CA PRO A 355 27.23 -19.93 16.33
C PRO A 355 28.24 -21.01 15.98
N ASP A 356 27.80 -22.14 15.43
CA ASP A 356 28.68 -23.27 15.08
C ASP A 356 29.53 -22.92 13.83
N ILE A 357 29.00 -22.13 12.93
CA ILE A 357 29.71 -21.66 11.70
C ILE A 357 30.46 -20.37 11.99
N ASN A 358 29.98 -19.53 12.89
CA ASN A 358 30.48 -18.17 13.13
C ASN A 358 31.46 -18.10 14.33
N TYR A 359 32.12 -19.21 14.68
CA TYR A 359 33.12 -19.26 15.74
C TYR A 359 32.66 -18.68 17.06
N GLY A 360 31.40 -18.90 17.44
CA GLY A 360 30.79 -18.38 18.67
C GLY A 360 30.42 -16.89 18.65
N ASN A 361 30.70 -16.16 17.57
CA ASN A 361 30.28 -14.77 17.43
C ASN A 361 28.77 -14.68 17.21
N VAL A 362 28.10 -13.81 17.93
CA VAL A 362 26.65 -13.58 17.84
C VAL A 362 26.39 -12.32 17.06
N GLU A 363 25.88 -12.48 15.84
CA GLU A 363 25.23 -11.40 15.11
C GLU A 363 23.73 -11.66 15.13
N GLU A 364 22.95 -10.68 15.59
CA GLU A 364 21.51 -10.82 15.78
C GLU A 364 20.79 -9.59 15.28
N TYR A 365 19.65 -9.83 14.61
CA TYR A 365 18.70 -8.81 14.20
C TYR A 365 17.32 -9.24 14.67
N LYS A 366 16.71 -8.43 15.55
CA LYS A 366 15.33 -8.63 16.03
C LYS A 366 14.51 -7.39 15.75
N SER A 367 13.42 -7.57 15.01
CA SER A 367 12.44 -6.52 14.80
C SER A 367 11.09 -6.96 15.38
N SER A 368 10.54 -6.17 16.27
CA SER A 368 9.22 -6.40 16.85
C SER A 368 8.30 -5.20 16.62
N PHE A 369 7.11 -5.51 16.18
CA PHE A 369 6.02 -4.59 15.97
C PHE A 369 4.82 -5.09 16.78
N SER A 370 4.29 -4.27 17.68
CA SER A 370 3.07 -4.58 18.44
C SER A 370 2.16 -3.37 18.44
N ARG A 371 0.99 -3.50 17.80
CA ARG A 371 0.01 -2.42 17.67
C ARG A 371 -1.26 -2.76 18.42
N LEU A 372 -1.69 -1.87 19.30
CA LEU A 372 -3.01 -1.84 19.93
C LEU A 372 -3.83 -0.74 19.30
N ALA A 373 -5.05 -1.01 18.92
CA ALA A 373 -5.94 -0.03 18.29
C ALA A 373 -7.35 -0.12 18.86
N LEU A 374 -7.89 1.03 19.25
CA LEU A 374 -9.31 1.20 19.61
C LEU A 374 -9.98 2.02 18.51
N THR A 375 -10.96 1.42 17.87
CA THR A 375 -11.72 2.03 16.79
C THR A 375 -13.17 2.16 17.19
N ASN A 376 -13.79 3.32 16.96
CA ASN A 376 -15.22 3.48 17.13
C ASN A 376 -15.84 4.08 15.87
N SER A 377 -17.02 3.61 15.50
CA SER A 377 -17.80 4.24 14.44
C SER A 377 -19.26 4.36 14.87
N PHE A 378 -19.83 5.52 14.58
CA PHE A 378 -21.24 5.79 14.79
C PHE A 378 -21.85 6.25 13.47
N ASN A 379 -22.86 5.52 13.02
CA ASN A 379 -23.62 5.83 11.82
C ASN A 379 -25.07 6.06 12.21
N LEU A 380 -25.63 7.20 11.80
CA LEU A 380 -27.01 7.58 12.01
C LEU A 380 -27.67 7.86 10.67
N LYS A 381 -28.63 7.01 10.28
CA LYS A 381 -29.48 7.23 9.09
C LYS A 381 -30.78 7.90 9.52
N MET A 382 -31.15 8.94 8.80
CA MET A 382 -32.31 9.77 9.09
C MET A 382 -33.36 9.64 8.00
N PRO A 383 -34.66 9.57 8.37
CA PRO A 383 -35.75 9.49 7.40
C PRO A 383 -36.07 10.84 6.72
N MET A 384 -35.24 11.86 6.91
CA MET A 384 -35.43 13.18 6.33
C MET A 384 -35.29 13.16 4.81
N SER A 385 -35.99 14.05 4.12
CA SER A 385 -36.01 14.11 2.66
C SER A 385 -34.65 14.52 2.08
N TRP A 386 -33.95 15.45 2.73
CA TRP A 386 -32.70 16.04 2.24
C TRP A 386 -31.44 15.61 3.00
N PHE A 387 -31.50 15.38 4.32
CA PHE A 387 -30.36 14.96 5.11
C PHE A 387 -30.52 13.48 5.47
N LYS A 388 -29.61 12.63 4.99
CA LYS A 388 -29.76 11.18 4.97
C LYS A 388 -28.96 10.47 6.05
N GLU A 389 -27.74 10.93 6.32
CA GLU A 389 -26.81 10.16 7.13
C GLU A 389 -25.77 11.06 7.79
N VAL A 390 -25.43 10.73 9.03
CA VAL A 390 -24.20 11.20 9.70
C VAL A 390 -23.34 9.99 10.00
N ASP A 391 -22.05 10.09 9.72
CA ASP A 391 -21.07 9.05 9.97
C ASP A 391 -19.88 9.67 10.70
N VAL A 392 -19.53 9.11 11.86
CA VAL A 392 -18.37 9.55 12.67
C VAL A 392 -17.49 8.33 12.92
N ASN A 393 -16.22 8.44 12.59
CA ASN A 393 -15.23 7.38 12.79
C ASN A 393 -14.06 7.92 13.60
N THR A 394 -13.64 7.17 14.61
CA THR A 394 -12.49 7.53 15.45
C THR A 394 -11.55 6.35 15.61
N LEU A 395 -10.26 6.65 15.72
CA LEU A 395 -9.21 5.69 16.01
C LEU A 395 -8.24 6.30 17.02
N VAL A 396 -7.85 5.50 18.00
CA VAL A 396 -6.66 5.73 18.82
C VAL A 396 -5.82 4.47 18.76
N SER A 397 -4.56 4.59 18.37
CA SER A 397 -3.65 3.44 18.35
C SER A 397 -2.29 3.78 18.95
N LEU A 398 -1.76 2.82 19.68
CA LEU A 398 -0.40 2.83 20.22
C LEU A 398 0.35 1.64 19.63
N GLN A 399 1.56 1.90 19.16
CA GLN A 399 2.45 0.90 18.62
C GLN A 399 3.72 0.85 19.46
N LEU A 400 4.24 -0.35 19.71
CA LEU A 400 5.57 -0.59 20.23
C LEU A 400 6.40 -1.16 19.08
N ASP A 401 7.41 -0.41 18.68
CA ASP A 401 8.16 -0.65 17.46
C ASP A 401 9.64 -0.69 17.81
N ARG A 402 10.19 -1.90 17.94
CA ARG A 402 11.57 -2.10 18.44
C ARG A 402 12.40 -2.84 17.41
N LEU A 403 13.57 -2.29 17.15
CA LEU A 403 14.63 -2.94 16.40
C LEU A 403 15.82 -3.10 17.33
N HIS A 404 16.24 -4.33 17.56
CA HIS A 404 17.47 -4.66 18.29
C HIS A 404 18.45 -5.31 17.32
N GLN A 405 19.67 -4.81 17.29
CA GLN A 405 20.76 -5.33 16.48
C GLN A 405 22.00 -5.53 17.34
N THR A 406 22.57 -6.72 17.27
CA THR A 406 23.87 -7.05 17.84
C THR A 406 24.81 -7.38 16.69
N ARG A 407 26.00 -6.82 16.71
CA ARG A 407 26.99 -7.02 15.66
C ARG A 407 28.41 -7.06 16.24
N LEU A 408 29.23 -7.97 15.70
CA LEU A 408 30.66 -7.95 15.94
C LEU A 408 31.31 -6.87 15.06
N VAL A 409 32.05 -5.95 15.67
CA VAL A 409 32.83 -4.92 15.03
C VAL A 409 34.30 -5.19 15.27
N ALA A 410 35.03 -5.52 14.19
CA ALA A 410 36.45 -5.83 14.26
C ALA A 410 37.25 -4.80 13.43
N PRO A 411 37.91 -3.83 14.04
CA PRO A 411 38.79 -2.92 13.33
C PRO A 411 40.02 -3.68 12.82
N GLN A 412 40.48 -3.37 11.60
CA GLN A 412 41.65 -4.06 11.03
C GLN A 412 42.96 -3.76 11.79
N ARG A 413 43.16 -2.54 12.19
CA ARG A 413 44.31 -2.07 12.98
C ARG A 413 43.85 -1.21 14.14
N TYR A 414 43.05 -0.22 13.86
CA TYR A 414 42.34 0.64 14.78
C TYR A 414 41.11 1.23 14.11
N GLY A 415 40.11 1.62 14.91
CA GLY A 415 38.95 2.39 14.50
C GLY A 415 38.98 3.76 15.20
N ILE A 416 38.53 4.81 14.49
CA ILE A 416 38.39 6.14 15.04
C ILE A 416 36.89 6.41 15.26
N VAL A 417 36.50 6.66 16.51
CA VAL A 417 35.09 6.91 16.89
C VAL A 417 34.96 8.36 17.32
N PRO A 418 34.35 9.23 16.47
CA PRO A 418 34.06 10.61 16.83
C PRO A 418 32.93 10.69 17.84
N LEU A 419 33.12 11.38 18.98
CA LEU A 419 32.15 11.49 20.06
C LEU A 419 31.47 12.86 20.17
N SER A 420 31.96 13.87 19.42
CA SER A 420 31.45 15.25 19.51
C SER A 420 30.00 15.38 19.00
N TRP A 421 29.22 16.20 19.69
CA TRP A 421 27.86 16.62 19.35
C TRP A 421 27.79 18.03 18.73
N THR A 422 28.94 18.74 18.75
CA THR A 422 29.06 20.13 18.31
C THR A 422 30.14 20.28 17.27
N ASP A 423 30.04 21.35 16.50
CA ASP A 423 31.11 21.75 15.57
C ASP A 423 32.42 21.94 16.30
N GLY A 424 33.49 21.55 15.65
CA GLY A 424 34.86 21.83 16.12
C GLY A 424 35.78 20.63 16.12
N GLU A 425 37.03 20.93 16.49
CA GLU A 425 38.11 19.95 16.61
C GLU A 425 38.09 19.33 18.00
N ASN A 426 38.02 17.99 18.04
CA ASN A 426 37.90 17.22 19.28
C ASN A 426 38.76 15.95 19.22
N GLU A 427 39.22 15.51 20.36
CA GLU A 427 39.86 14.22 20.50
C GLU A 427 38.82 13.11 20.27
N ALA A 428 39.12 12.16 19.38
CA ALA A 428 38.30 11.00 19.08
C ALA A 428 38.80 9.77 19.83
N GLN A 429 37.86 8.86 20.15
CA GLN A 429 38.24 7.61 20.78
C GLN A 429 38.89 6.67 19.77
N ALA A 430 39.98 6.04 20.14
CA ALA A 430 40.56 4.92 19.41
C ALA A 430 39.97 3.58 19.91
N VAL A 431 39.71 2.69 18.97
CA VAL A 431 39.28 1.31 19.24
C VAL A 431 40.29 0.36 18.59
N PHE A 432 40.97 -0.44 19.37
CA PHE A 432 42.02 -1.32 18.90
C PHE A 432 41.65 -2.80 18.89
N ALA A 433 40.67 -3.19 19.68
CA ALA A 433 40.19 -4.55 19.78
C ALA A 433 38.77 -4.69 19.19
N GLU A 434 38.44 -5.89 18.80
CA GLU A 434 37.05 -6.21 18.41
C GLU A 434 36.10 -6.07 19.62
N TYR A 435 34.86 -5.73 19.34
CA TYR A 435 33.81 -5.62 20.34
C TYR A 435 32.46 -5.96 19.76
N THR A 436 31.53 -6.38 20.63
CA THR A 436 30.14 -6.55 20.28
C THR A 436 29.41 -5.23 20.47
N ALA A 437 28.90 -4.69 19.35
CA ALA A 437 28.06 -3.50 19.35
C ALA A 437 26.59 -3.88 19.53
N ASN A 438 25.85 -3.08 20.32
CA ASN A 438 24.42 -3.24 20.52
C ASN A 438 23.72 -1.94 20.14
N TYR A 439 22.68 -2.07 19.32
CA TYR A 439 21.82 -0.97 18.88
C TYR A 439 20.36 -1.31 19.19
N LEU A 440 19.67 -0.36 19.78
CA LEU A 440 18.24 -0.43 20.01
C LEU A 440 17.56 0.80 19.40
N CYS A 441 16.63 0.58 18.50
CA CYS A 441 15.65 1.57 18.10
C CYS A 441 14.35 1.30 18.86
N ASP A 442 14.00 2.18 19.82
CA ASP A 442 12.79 2.07 20.66
C ASP A 442 11.77 3.11 20.20
N GLY A 443 10.91 2.73 19.26
CA GLY A 443 9.82 3.54 18.74
C GLY A 443 8.51 3.28 19.50
N LYS A 444 7.72 4.35 19.69
CA LYS A 444 6.35 4.30 20.24
C LYS A 444 5.43 5.20 19.42
N PRO A 445 5.13 4.81 18.15
CA PRO A 445 4.18 5.52 17.34
C PRO A 445 2.79 5.56 17.98
N PHE A 446 2.25 6.75 18.11
CA PHE A 446 0.90 7.02 18.52
C PHE A 446 0.16 7.66 17.34
N ASN A 447 -1.03 7.14 17.02
CA ASN A 447 -1.88 7.71 15.99
C ASN A 447 -3.28 7.91 16.53
N ALA A 448 -3.85 9.09 16.28
CA ALA A 448 -5.25 9.40 16.51
C ALA A 448 -5.89 9.89 15.22
N TYR A 449 -7.12 9.49 14.98
CA TYR A 449 -7.88 9.85 13.79
C TYR A 449 -9.33 10.13 14.17
N VAL A 450 -9.86 11.20 13.60
CA VAL A 450 -11.29 11.53 13.70
C VAL A 450 -11.77 11.93 12.31
N LYS A 451 -12.87 11.32 11.86
CA LYS A 451 -13.58 11.70 10.64
C LYS A 451 -15.05 11.89 10.96
N ALA A 452 -15.61 13.01 10.49
CA ALA A 452 -17.04 13.26 10.53
C ALA A 452 -17.54 13.57 9.10
N LYS A 453 -18.66 12.96 8.73
CA LYS A 453 -19.25 13.08 7.39
C LYS A 453 -20.76 13.18 7.50
N GLY A 454 -21.35 14.12 6.75
CA GLY A 454 -22.77 14.22 6.50
C GLY A 454 -23.09 13.84 5.05
N VAL A 455 -24.20 13.14 4.85
CA VAL A 455 -24.71 12.78 3.53
C VAL A 455 -26.06 13.43 3.32
N MET A 456 -26.17 14.20 2.25
CA MET A 456 -27.40 14.88 1.82
C MET A 456 -27.85 14.29 0.49
N GLY A 457 -29.17 14.23 0.29
CA GLY A 457 -29.74 13.75 -0.96
C GLY A 457 -30.89 14.61 -1.40
N PHE A 458 -30.90 14.95 -2.68
CA PHE A 458 -32.04 15.59 -3.31
C PHE A 458 -32.28 15.03 -4.69
N LYS A 459 -33.51 15.19 -5.16
CA LYS A 459 -33.96 14.67 -6.43
C LYS A 459 -34.59 15.80 -7.23
N THR A 460 -34.16 15.93 -8.48
CA THR A 460 -34.80 16.76 -9.49
C THR A 460 -35.65 15.88 -10.43
N THR A 461 -36.23 16.44 -11.44
CA THR A 461 -37.03 15.70 -12.44
C THR A 461 -36.18 14.62 -13.15
N HIS A 462 -34.89 14.88 -13.42
CA HIS A 462 -34.03 14.00 -14.24
C HIS A 462 -32.81 13.49 -13.49
N THR A 463 -32.47 14.07 -12.34
CA THR A 463 -31.25 13.74 -11.60
C THR A 463 -31.50 13.39 -10.15
N VAL A 464 -30.68 12.52 -9.60
CA VAL A 464 -30.61 12.21 -8.17
C VAL A 464 -29.19 12.54 -7.70
N HIS A 465 -29.09 13.41 -6.72
CA HIS A 465 -27.84 13.86 -6.13
C HIS A 465 -27.64 13.27 -4.74
N THR A 466 -26.42 12.84 -4.48
CA THR A 466 -25.98 12.41 -3.14
C THR A 466 -24.72 13.16 -2.80
N ILE A 467 -24.85 14.22 -2.02
CA ILE A 467 -23.75 15.09 -1.63
C ILE A 467 -23.19 14.61 -0.31
N LYS A 468 -21.89 14.41 -0.26
CA LYS A 468 -21.11 14.11 0.93
C LYS A 468 -20.24 15.31 1.27
N ILE A 469 -20.30 15.75 2.51
CA ILE A 469 -19.43 16.80 3.07
C ILE A 469 -18.85 16.27 4.36
N GLY A 470 -17.56 16.48 4.56
CA GLY A 470 -16.91 16.01 5.77
C GLY A 470 -15.51 16.56 5.97
N ALA A 471 -14.99 16.25 7.14
CA ALA A 471 -13.62 16.59 7.52
C ALA A 471 -12.97 15.40 8.23
N ASN A 472 -11.66 15.33 8.16
CA ASN A 472 -10.87 14.43 9.00
C ASN A 472 -9.63 15.12 9.56
N TRP A 473 -9.22 14.67 10.72
CA TRP A 473 -8.03 15.09 11.42
C TRP A 473 -7.23 13.86 11.85
N ASP A 474 -5.99 13.80 11.39
CA ASP A 474 -5.03 12.73 11.69
C ASP A 474 -3.88 13.29 12.51
N ILE A 475 -3.52 12.63 13.60
CA ILE A 475 -2.38 12.96 14.44
C ILE A 475 -1.45 11.77 14.47
N ALA A 476 -0.16 12.00 14.17
CA ALA A 476 0.89 11.00 14.28
C ALA A 476 2.07 11.57 15.10
N LYS A 477 2.47 10.86 16.16
CA LYS A 477 3.55 11.24 17.08
C LYS A 477 4.33 9.99 17.47
N ASN A 478 5.65 10.10 17.58
CA ASN A 478 6.45 9.03 18.15
C ASN A 478 6.92 9.40 19.55
N PHE A 479 6.52 8.64 20.57
CA PHE A 479 6.90 8.84 21.99
C PHE A 479 8.06 7.96 22.42
N GLY A 480 8.76 7.33 21.48
CA GLY A 480 9.86 6.42 21.77
C GLY A 480 11.13 7.12 22.25
N ARG A 481 11.99 6.34 22.89
CA ARG A 481 13.35 6.78 23.24
C ARG A 481 14.22 6.97 21.99
N GLY A 482 13.80 6.37 20.85
CA GLY A 482 14.49 6.46 19.58
C GLY A 482 15.73 5.57 19.53
N GLN A 483 16.81 6.12 19.01
CA GLN A 483 18.07 5.41 18.83
C GLN A 483 18.85 5.38 20.15
N VAL A 484 19.14 4.19 20.64
CA VAL A 484 19.85 3.95 21.89
C VAL A 484 21.01 2.99 21.64
N TYR A 485 22.23 3.47 21.79
CA TYR A 485 23.44 2.68 21.66
C TYR A 485 24.58 3.36 22.41
N ASP A 486 25.62 2.60 22.70
CA ASP A 486 26.86 3.11 23.27
C ASP A 486 27.68 3.81 22.16
N MET A 487 27.87 5.11 22.28
CA MET A 487 28.65 5.90 21.33
C MET A 487 30.12 5.45 21.28
N HIS A 488 30.63 4.87 22.37
CA HIS A 488 31.98 4.31 22.45
C HIS A 488 32.12 2.97 21.72
N ARG A 489 31.01 2.29 21.41
CA ARG A 489 30.92 1.00 20.71
C ARG A 489 29.85 1.04 19.62
N PRO A 490 30.02 1.92 18.62
CA PRO A 490 29.01 2.04 17.53
C PRO A 490 29.00 0.78 16.66
N LEU A 491 27.95 0.62 15.86
CA LEU A 491 27.81 -0.50 14.90
C LEU A 491 28.87 -0.52 13.80
N SER A 492 29.65 0.56 13.66
CA SER A 492 30.76 0.69 12.73
C SER A 492 31.76 1.72 13.24
N VAL A 493 33.03 1.44 13.09
CA VAL A 493 34.13 2.36 13.42
C VAL A 493 34.58 3.22 12.23
N SER A 494 34.03 2.97 11.05
CA SER A 494 34.36 3.70 9.84
C SER A 494 33.12 4.41 9.31
N GLY A 495 33.25 5.70 9.05
CA GLY A 495 32.18 6.51 8.45
C GLY A 495 30.94 6.70 9.33
N TRP A 496 31.10 6.63 10.65
CA TRP A 496 29.98 6.79 11.57
C TRP A 496 29.56 8.27 11.70
N SER A 497 28.42 8.60 11.09
CA SER A 497 27.90 9.97 11.00
C SER A 497 26.62 10.19 11.80
N SER A 498 26.25 9.25 12.66
CA SER A 498 25.02 9.31 13.46
C SER A 498 25.30 9.55 14.95
N ARG A 499 24.31 10.07 15.66
CA ARG A 499 24.29 10.21 17.12
C ARG A 499 22.93 9.70 17.64
N PRO A 500 22.85 9.23 18.92
CA PRO A 500 21.57 8.85 19.52
C PRO A 500 20.54 9.96 19.43
N ARG A 501 19.30 9.64 19.06
CA ARG A 501 18.21 10.60 18.91
C ARG A 501 16.95 10.12 19.61
N LYS A 502 16.32 11.00 20.41
CA LYS A 502 15.02 10.73 21.03
C LYS A 502 13.90 11.07 20.06
N TYR A 503 13.01 10.11 19.80
CA TYR A 503 11.84 10.33 18.93
C TYR A 503 10.75 11.15 19.63
N SER A 504 10.69 11.11 20.97
CA SER A 504 9.76 11.92 21.74
C SER A 504 9.93 13.43 21.53
N ASP A 505 11.12 13.88 21.14
CA ASP A 505 11.43 15.30 20.93
C ASP A 505 10.92 15.81 19.56
N ILE A 506 10.57 14.90 18.65
CA ILE A 506 10.04 15.25 17.33
C ILE A 506 8.58 15.74 17.48
N PRO A 507 8.19 16.89 16.90
CA PRO A 507 6.82 17.39 16.95
C PRO A 507 5.79 16.41 16.37
N ALA A 508 4.54 16.51 16.77
CA ALA A 508 3.46 15.73 16.19
C ALA A 508 3.14 16.21 14.76
N LEU A 509 2.94 15.28 13.85
CA LEU A 509 2.40 15.53 12.52
C LEU A 509 0.87 15.57 12.60
N GLN A 510 0.24 16.64 12.13
CA GLN A 510 -1.20 16.81 12.16
C GLN A 510 -1.71 17.12 10.76
N ASN A 511 -2.37 16.13 10.14
CA ASN A 511 -3.04 16.31 8.86
C ASN A 511 -4.51 16.67 9.08
N PHE A 512 -4.92 17.80 8.57
CA PHE A 512 -6.32 18.20 8.53
C PHE A 512 -6.81 18.26 7.09
N SER A 513 -8.02 17.78 6.86
CA SER A 513 -8.61 17.81 5.53
C SER A 513 -10.10 18.05 5.60
N PHE A 514 -10.58 18.79 4.61
CA PHE A 514 -11.99 18.99 4.32
C PHE A 514 -12.33 18.44 2.94
N PHE A 515 -13.50 17.82 2.76
CA PHE A 515 -13.92 17.29 1.46
C PHE A 515 -15.40 17.50 1.19
N ALA A 516 -15.72 17.69 -0.08
CA ALA A 516 -17.09 17.75 -0.59
C ALA A 516 -17.17 16.99 -1.93
N GLU A 517 -18.16 16.11 -2.08
CA GLU A 517 -18.37 15.25 -3.24
C GLU A 517 -19.86 15.16 -3.58
N ASP A 518 -20.23 15.35 -4.83
CA ASP A 518 -21.55 15.03 -5.35
C ASP A 518 -21.49 13.75 -6.18
N PHE A 519 -22.36 12.82 -5.86
CA PHE A 519 -22.64 11.65 -6.68
C PHE A 519 -23.99 11.82 -7.34
N MET A 520 -23.99 12.21 -8.62
CA MET A 520 -25.16 12.44 -9.44
C MET A 520 -25.49 11.20 -10.27
N LYS A 521 -26.76 10.83 -10.28
CA LYS A 521 -27.34 9.85 -11.22
C LYS A 521 -28.35 10.55 -12.11
N ALA A 522 -28.22 10.38 -13.41
CA ALA A 522 -29.12 10.94 -14.40
C ALA A 522 -29.60 9.85 -15.37
N ASN A 523 -30.87 9.90 -15.75
CA ASN A 523 -31.41 9.10 -16.85
C ASN A 523 -31.59 10.03 -18.07
N ILE A 524 -30.93 9.69 -19.18
CA ILE A 524 -30.98 10.44 -20.44
C ILE A 524 -31.54 9.47 -21.49
N GLY A 525 -32.85 9.61 -21.79
CA GLY A 525 -33.55 8.64 -22.59
C GLY A 525 -33.49 7.24 -21.94
N MET A 526 -32.99 6.24 -22.66
CA MET A 526 -32.80 4.88 -22.18
C MET A 526 -31.38 4.64 -21.57
N SER A 527 -30.52 5.63 -21.60
CA SER A 527 -29.16 5.58 -21.00
C SER A 527 -29.19 6.08 -19.58
N LYS A 528 -28.24 5.60 -18.77
CA LYS A 528 -28.01 6.08 -17.41
C LYS A 528 -26.60 6.63 -17.30
N ILE A 529 -26.47 7.81 -16.70
CA ILE A 529 -25.19 8.44 -16.40
C ILE A 529 -25.01 8.50 -14.88
N GLU A 530 -23.85 8.12 -14.40
CA GLU A 530 -23.41 8.33 -13.02
C GLU A 530 -22.15 9.19 -13.02
N LEU A 531 -22.21 10.32 -12.34
CA LEU A 531 -21.10 11.27 -12.21
C LEU A 531 -20.75 11.43 -10.74
N MET A 532 -19.49 11.21 -10.40
CA MET A 532 -18.94 11.48 -9.07
C MET A 532 -17.91 12.59 -9.22
N ALA A 533 -18.17 13.75 -8.65
CA ALA A 533 -17.30 14.92 -8.74
C ALA A 533 -17.11 15.54 -7.34
N GLY A 534 -15.89 15.88 -7.00
CA GLY A 534 -15.61 16.46 -5.69
C GLY A 534 -14.22 17.06 -5.57
N VAL A 535 -13.99 17.72 -4.45
CA VAL A 535 -12.71 18.31 -4.10
C VAL A 535 -12.37 17.98 -2.64
N ARG A 536 -11.10 17.71 -2.39
CA ARG A 536 -10.53 17.58 -1.06
C ARG A 536 -9.45 18.65 -0.88
N LEU A 537 -9.46 19.32 0.25
CA LEU A 537 -8.44 20.28 0.68
C LEU A 537 -7.63 19.63 1.81
N ASN A 538 -6.33 19.57 1.65
CA ASN A 538 -5.41 18.98 2.63
C ASN A 538 -4.45 20.05 3.15
N THR A 539 -4.14 20.04 4.45
CA THR A 539 -3.16 20.94 5.09
C THR A 539 -2.49 20.25 6.28
N LEU A 540 -1.29 20.72 6.64
CA LEU A 540 -0.63 20.38 7.91
C LEU A 540 -0.86 21.47 8.94
N LEU A 541 -1.37 21.08 10.12
CA LEU A 541 -1.55 21.99 11.24
C LEU A 541 -0.32 21.96 12.16
N GLY A 542 0.02 23.12 12.73
CA GLY A 542 1.12 23.22 13.71
C GLY A 542 2.53 22.98 13.14
N LEU A 543 2.68 23.03 11.82
CA LEU A 543 4.00 22.97 11.19
C LEU A 543 4.74 24.29 11.38
N ASP A 544 6.05 24.23 11.69
CA ASP A 544 6.89 25.41 11.85
C ASP A 544 6.81 26.34 10.62
N SER A 545 6.78 27.63 10.85
CA SER A 545 6.68 28.67 9.81
C SER A 545 7.86 28.67 8.82
N LYS A 546 9.01 28.10 9.20
CA LYS A 546 10.15 27.88 8.29
C LYS A 546 9.81 27.00 7.09
N TYR A 547 8.87 26.07 7.25
CA TYR A 547 8.46 25.23 6.13
C TYR A 547 7.63 25.99 5.12
N GLY A 548 8.04 25.95 3.87
CA GLY A 548 7.33 26.60 2.77
C GLY A 548 5.90 26.08 2.55
N MET A 549 5.52 24.95 3.16
CA MET A 549 4.18 24.38 3.13
C MET A 549 3.32 24.74 4.36
N SER A 550 3.89 25.42 5.36
CA SER A 550 3.15 25.86 6.56
C SER A 550 2.00 26.78 6.17
N GLY A 551 0.80 26.52 6.69
CA GLY A 551 -0.42 27.27 6.41
C GLY A 551 -0.99 27.14 4.98
N LYS A 552 -0.41 26.31 4.11
CA LYS A 552 -0.88 26.11 2.75
C LYS A 552 -1.90 24.97 2.66
N TYR A 553 -2.87 25.15 1.76
CA TYR A 553 -3.87 24.16 1.41
C TYR A 553 -3.58 23.57 0.03
N TYR A 554 -3.73 22.25 -0.08
CA TYR A 554 -3.53 21.49 -1.33
C TYR A 554 -4.85 20.88 -1.76
N ALA A 555 -5.33 21.30 -2.93
CA ALA A 555 -6.61 20.86 -3.48
C ALA A 555 -6.43 19.62 -4.36
N ASP A 556 -7.28 18.61 -4.14
CA ASP A 556 -7.36 17.36 -4.88
C ASP A 556 -8.74 17.25 -5.56
N PRO A 557 -8.97 17.89 -6.72
CA PRO A 557 -10.17 17.69 -7.52
C PRO A 557 -10.18 16.28 -8.13
N ARG A 558 -11.35 15.62 -8.13
CA ARG A 558 -11.54 14.30 -8.72
C ARG A 558 -12.92 14.21 -9.38
N VAL A 559 -12.93 13.60 -10.56
CA VAL A 559 -14.15 13.37 -11.34
C VAL A 559 -14.11 11.96 -11.90
N ASN A 560 -15.18 11.19 -11.70
CA ASN A 560 -15.41 9.90 -12.33
C ASN A 560 -16.79 9.88 -12.97
N LEU A 561 -16.87 9.37 -14.18
CA LEU A 561 -18.07 9.27 -14.99
C LEU A 561 -18.30 7.81 -15.38
N ALA A 562 -19.54 7.33 -15.29
CA ALA A 562 -19.97 6.07 -15.85
C ALA A 562 -21.18 6.33 -16.76
N TRP A 563 -21.07 5.90 -18.01
CA TRP A 563 -22.15 5.96 -18.98
C TRP A 563 -22.61 4.54 -19.30
N HIS A 564 -23.82 4.21 -18.84
CA HIS A 564 -24.48 2.93 -19.11
C HIS A 564 -25.36 3.08 -20.32
N PHE A 565 -25.02 2.38 -21.40
CA PHE A 565 -25.80 2.37 -22.61
C PHE A 565 -27.12 1.59 -22.44
N PRO A 566 -28.14 1.82 -23.29
CA PRO A 566 -29.34 1.03 -23.30
C PRO A 566 -29.01 -0.46 -23.45
N LYS A 567 -29.71 -1.31 -22.73
CA LYS A 567 -29.57 -2.75 -22.93
C LYS A 567 -30.16 -3.12 -24.28
N PHE A 568 -29.46 -3.97 -25.03
CA PHE A 568 -29.90 -4.52 -26.29
C PHE A 568 -29.85 -6.05 -26.26
N ASP A 569 -30.68 -6.69 -27.05
CA ASP A 569 -30.77 -8.13 -27.10
C ASP A 569 -29.78 -8.71 -28.13
N VAL A 570 -28.95 -9.66 -27.69
CA VAL A 570 -28.03 -10.40 -28.55
C VAL A 570 -28.27 -11.90 -28.36
N GLY A 571 -28.81 -12.56 -29.39
CA GLY A 571 -29.11 -13.98 -29.31
C GLY A 571 -30.20 -14.32 -28.28
N GLY A 572 -31.21 -13.47 -28.10
CA GLY A 572 -32.30 -13.69 -27.14
C GLY A 572 -31.92 -13.42 -25.68
N LYS A 573 -30.75 -12.78 -25.43
CA LYS A 573 -30.27 -12.45 -24.10
C LYS A 573 -29.83 -10.97 -24.02
N PRO A 574 -30.14 -10.28 -22.90
CA PRO A 574 -29.78 -8.86 -22.74
C PRO A 574 -28.26 -8.70 -22.61
N MET A 575 -27.70 -7.80 -23.40
CA MET A 575 -26.33 -7.32 -23.28
C MET A 575 -26.32 -5.89 -22.73
N SER A 576 -25.45 -5.61 -21.77
CA SER A 576 -25.20 -4.28 -21.24
C SER A 576 -23.76 -3.88 -21.49
N ILE A 577 -23.59 -2.63 -21.94
CA ILE A 577 -22.29 -2.00 -22.13
C ILE A 577 -22.24 -0.75 -21.25
N SER A 578 -21.11 -0.52 -20.61
CA SER A 578 -20.83 0.74 -19.91
C SER A 578 -19.42 1.24 -20.21
N LEU A 579 -19.32 2.54 -20.44
CA LEU A 579 -18.06 3.26 -20.61
C LEU A 579 -17.84 4.11 -19.36
N ASN A 580 -16.70 3.90 -18.72
CA ASN A 580 -16.32 4.62 -17.51
C ASN A 580 -15.05 5.41 -17.77
N GLY A 581 -14.89 6.54 -17.11
CA GLY A 581 -13.66 7.32 -17.20
C GLY A 581 -13.52 8.27 -16.03
N GLY A 582 -12.31 8.68 -15.77
CA GLY A 582 -12.03 9.58 -14.66
C GLY A 582 -10.77 10.39 -14.84
N TYR A 583 -10.72 11.52 -14.13
CA TYR A 583 -9.54 12.34 -13.94
C TYR A 583 -9.47 12.80 -12.50
N GLY A 584 -8.27 12.81 -11.91
CA GLY A 584 -8.12 13.27 -10.54
C GLY A 584 -6.69 13.54 -10.13
N ILE A 585 -6.58 14.38 -9.11
CA ILE A 585 -5.32 14.67 -8.42
C ILE A 585 -5.39 14.06 -7.03
N THR A 586 -4.29 13.46 -6.62
CA THR A 586 -4.14 12.84 -5.30
C THR A 586 -2.82 13.29 -4.66
N THR A 587 -2.86 13.54 -3.35
CA THR A 587 -1.74 14.12 -2.61
C THR A 587 -1.35 13.24 -1.43
N LYS A 588 -0.03 12.99 -1.24
CA LYS A 588 0.56 12.38 -0.04
C LYS A 588 1.41 13.42 0.67
N MET A 589 1.10 13.66 1.96
CA MET A 589 1.90 14.52 2.82
C MET A 589 3.22 13.83 3.22
N PRO A 590 4.30 14.58 3.48
CA PRO A 590 5.53 14.02 4.02
C PRO A 590 5.30 13.35 5.37
N THR A 591 6.03 12.28 5.65
CA THR A 591 6.06 11.61 6.96
C THR A 591 6.92 12.37 7.96
N LEU A 592 6.88 11.96 9.24
CA LEU A 592 7.75 12.55 10.27
C LEU A 592 9.23 12.46 9.90
N ASN A 593 9.65 11.32 9.33
CA ASN A 593 11.06 11.13 8.96
C ASN A 593 11.52 12.05 7.82
N TYR A 594 10.64 12.40 6.89
CA TYR A 594 10.94 13.37 5.83
C TYR A 594 10.97 14.82 6.31
N LEU A 595 10.12 15.15 7.29
CA LEU A 595 10.07 16.51 7.85
C LEU A 595 11.18 16.77 8.87
N TYR A 596 11.51 15.75 9.66
CA TYR A 596 12.46 15.86 10.76
C TYR A 596 13.53 14.76 10.64
N PRO A 597 14.42 14.85 9.66
CA PRO A 597 15.53 13.89 9.51
C PRO A 597 16.51 13.97 10.69
N ASP A 598 17.36 12.96 10.84
CA ASP A 598 18.46 12.99 11.78
C ASP A 598 19.50 14.01 11.33
N LYS A 599 20.20 14.60 12.32
CA LYS A 599 21.40 15.38 12.02
C LYS A 599 22.49 14.49 11.44
N TYR A 600 23.25 15.04 10.53
CA TYR A 600 24.40 14.37 9.92
C TYR A 600 25.69 14.97 10.47
N TYR A 601 26.65 14.13 10.83
CA TYR A 601 27.92 14.52 11.42
C TYR A 601 29.05 14.19 10.43
N SER A 602 29.56 15.23 9.74
CA SER A 602 30.76 15.13 8.90
C SER A 602 31.99 15.14 9.78
N ASN A 603 32.79 14.10 9.71
CA ASN A 603 33.96 13.93 10.58
C ASN A 603 35.24 13.87 9.73
N PHE A 604 36.12 14.84 9.91
CA PHE A 604 37.40 14.97 9.19
C PHE A 604 38.54 14.66 10.14
N ILE A 605 39.40 13.71 9.76
CA ILE A 605 40.54 13.31 10.57
C ILE A 605 41.62 14.38 10.47
N CYS A 606 41.81 15.11 11.56
CA CYS A 606 42.85 16.14 11.72
C CYS A 606 44.19 15.52 12.02
N MET A 607 44.21 14.49 12.85
CA MET A 607 45.38 13.76 13.27
C MET A 607 45.06 12.30 13.55
N ALA A 608 45.92 11.40 13.07
CA ALA A 608 45.88 9.97 13.40
C ALA A 608 47.30 9.50 13.74
N TYR A 609 47.62 9.64 15.03
CA TYR A 609 48.90 9.12 15.54
C TYR A 609 48.67 7.78 16.21
N TYR A 610 49.32 6.75 15.70
CA TYR A 610 49.28 5.40 16.24
C TYR A 610 50.68 5.07 16.82
N ASP A 611 50.75 4.89 18.14
CA ASP A 611 51.93 4.46 18.83
C ASP A 611 52.05 2.94 18.75
N THR A 612 53.20 2.43 18.28
CA THR A 612 53.44 1.01 18.07
C THR A 612 53.88 0.30 19.33
N GLU A 613 54.44 1.01 20.34
CA GLU A 613 54.90 0.44 21.57
C GLU A 613 53.78 0.37 22.60
N ASN A 614 53.02 1.45 22.76
CA ASN A 614 51.90 1.56 23.71
C ASN A 614 50.59 2.03 23.00
N PRO A 615 49.98 1.21 22.10
CA PRO A 615 48.88 1.69 21.24
C PRO A 615 47.68 2.25 22.00
N THR A 616 47.35 1.66 23.16
CA THR A 616 46.17 2.04 23.98
C THR A 616 46.39 3.29 24.82
N GLN A 617 47.64 3.64 25.15
CA GLN A 617 47.97 4.76 26.08
C GLN A 617 48.48 5.99 25.34
N ASP A 618 49.32 5.81 24.31
CA ASP A 618 50.07 6.88 23.68
C ASP A 618 49.53 7.25 22.29
N SER A 619 48.68 6.43 21.65
CA SER A 619 48.02 6.80 20.39
C SER A 619 47.01 7.93 20.59
N LYS A 620 46.97 8.85 19.66
CA LYS A 620 46.10 10.03 19.69
C LYS A 620 45.42 10.29 18.36
N PHE A 621 44.10 10.50 18.41
CA PHE A 621 43.29 10.75 17.21
C PHE A 621 42.50 12.02 17.44
N VAL A 622 42.51 12.92 16.46
CA VAL A 622 41.80 14.20 16.51
C VAL A 622 40.94 14.32 15.25
N VAL A 623 39.68 14.70 15.47
CA VAL A 623 38.67 14.81 14.42
C VAL A 623 38.00 16.17 14.50
N HIS A 624 37.87 16.86 13.39
CA HIS A 624 36.98 18.00 13.25
C HIS A 624 35.60 17.54 12.84
N THR A 625 34.61 17.73 13.70
CA THR A 625 33.21 17.40 13.44
C THR A 625 32.46 18.63 13.00
N TYR A 626 31.68 18.50 11.91
CA TYR A 626 30.67 19.48 11.49
C TYR A 626 29.29 18.86 11.62
N VAL A 627 28.34 19.61 12.21
CA VAL A 627 26.96 19.16 12.44
C VAL A 627 26.04 19.76 11.38
N GLN A 628 25.52 18.91 10.52
CA GLN A 628 24.63 19.30 9.42
C GLN A 628 23.17 19.08 9.80
N ASP A 629 22.28 19.97 9.36
CA ASP A 629 20.83 19.80 9.45
C ASP A 629 20.27 19.47 8.05
N PRO A 630 19.92 18.18 7.79
CA PRO A 630 19.39 17.78 6.48
C PRO A 630 17.94 18.17 6.25
N THR A 631 17.33 18.97 7.12
CA THR A 631 15.93 19.38 6.99
C THR A 631 15.71 20.19 5.70
N ASN A 632 14.82 19.73 4.84
CA ASN A 632 14.40 20.50 3.67
C ASN A 632 13.13 21.30 3.98
N TYR A 633 13.30 22.57 4.33
CA TYR A 633 12.19 23.48 4.60
C TYR A 633 11.35 23.83 3.36
N GLN A 634 11.84 23.52 2.15
CA GLN A 634 11.13 23.74 0.88
C GLN A 634 10.43 22.49 0.35
N ILE A 635 10.42 21.40 1.13
CA ILE A 635 9.72 20.16 0.78
C ILE A 635 8.23 20.44 0.52
N LYS A 636 7.68 19.78 -0.51
CA LYS A 636 6.27 19.89 -0.91
C LYS A 636 5.61 18.52 -0.82
N PRO A 637 4.27 18.44 -0.70
CA PRO A 637 3.58 17.16 -0.80
C PRO A 637 3.82 16.50 -2.17
N ALA A 638 3.87 15.19 -2.17
CA ALA A 638 3.90 14.43 -3.42
C ALA A 638 2.50 14.43 -4.04
N ARG A 639 2.41 14.78 -5.33
CA ARG A 639 1.14 14.86 -6.07
C ARG A 639 1.18 13.94 -7.27
N ASN A 640 0.10 13.18 -7.47
CA ASN A 640 -0.08 12.28 -8.60
C ASN A 640 -1.33 12.67 -9.40
N TYR A 641 -1.16 12.79 -10.71
CA TYR A 641 -2.21 13.08 -11.69
C TYR A 641 -2.62 11.78 -12.36
N LYS A 642 -3.90 11.44 -12.29
CA LYS A 642 -4.44 10.18 -12.80
C LYS A 642 -5.54 10.42 -13.79
N TRP A 643 -5.59 9.59 -14.85
CA TRP A 643 -6.76 9.45 -15.68
C TRP A 643 -6.90 7.99 -16.17
N GLU A 644 -8.13 7.59 -16.40
CA GLU A 644 -8.44 6.24 -16.85
C GLU A 644 -9.71 6.21 -17.71
N ILE A 645 -9.79 5.18 -18.57
CA ILE A 645 -10.98 4.84 -19.36
C ILE A 645 -11.17 3.34 -19.30
N ARG A 646 -12.39 2.90 -18.91
CA ARG A 646 -12.74 1.51 -18.75
C ARG A 646 -14.02 1.17 -19.53
N LEU A 647 -13.98 0.07 -20.29
CA LEU A 647 -15.12 -0.52 -20.96
C LEU A 647 -15.53 -1.79 -20.21
N ASP A 648 -16.79 -1.86 -19.81
CA ASP A 648 -17.38 -3.07 -19.21
C ASP A 648 -18.50 -3.60 -20.15
N VAL A 649 -18.52 -4.92 -20.36
CA VAL A 649 -19.52 -5.62 -21.15
C VAL A 649 -20.04 -6.81 -20.35
N ASP A 650 -21.34 -6.84 -20.08
CA ASP A 650 -22.01 -7.98 -19.43
C ASP A 650 -22.99 -8.60 -20.43
N TRP A 651 -22.82 -9.89 -20.73
CA TRP A 651 -23.69 -10.63 -21.63
C TRP A 651 -23.85 -12.09 -21.15
N ASN A 652 -25.08 -12.48 -20.88
CA ASN A 652 -25.41 -13.88 -20.51
C ASN A 652 -24.51 -14.45 -19.40
N ASP A 653 -24.36 -13.74 -18.29
CA ASP A 653 -23.48 -14.07 -17.15
C ASP A 653 -21.97 -14.11 -17.48
N ASN A 654 -21.58 -13.79 -18.72
CA ASN A 654 -20.21 -13.48 -19.06
C ASN A 654 -19.95 -12.01 -18.79
N ARG A 655 -18.83 -11.72 -18.17
CA ARG A 655 -18.40 -10.36 -17.87
C ARG A 655 -17.01 -10.11 -18.43
N PHE A 656 -16.87 -9.02 -19.16
CA PHE A 656 -15.62 -8.59 -19.73
C PHE A 656 -15.36 -7.13 -19.35
N SER A 657 -14.13 -6.82 -18.92
CA SER A 657 -13.71 -5.47 -18.56
C SER A 657 -12.30 -5.20 -19.10
N VAL A 658 -12.12 -4.06 -19.74
CA VAL A 658 -10.82 -3.55 -20.18
C VAL A 658 -10.67 -2.12 -19.67
N ASP A 659 -9.56 -1.84 -19.01
CA ASP A 659 -9.21 -0.53 -18.46
C ASP A 659 -7.85 -0.07 -18.99
N TYR A 660 -7.80 1.15 -19.51
CA TYR A 660 -6.54 1.85 -19.81
C TYR A 660 -6.36 3.00 -18.83
N PHE A 661 -5.18 3.10 -18.25
CA PHE A 661 -4.86 4.15 -17.29
C PHE A 661 -3.50 4.81 -17.57
N ARG A 662 -3.37 6.05 -17.10
CA ARG A 662 -2.09 6.76 -17.00
C ARG A 662 -2.03 7.57 -15.72
N GLU A 663 -0.90 7.49 -15.04
CA GLU A 663 -0.58 8.22 -13.83
C GLU A 663 0.77 8.93 -13.99
N SER A 664 0.87 10.16 -13.48
CA SER A 664 2.11 10.95 -13.55
C SER A 664 2.33 11.70 -12.24
N MET A 665 3.41 11.36 -11.56
CA MET A 665 3.88 12.03 -10.35
C MET A 665 5.27 12.63 -10.64
N THR A 666 5.43 13.95 -10.45
CA THR A 666 6.69 14.66 -10.70
C THR A 666 7.32 15.23 -9.44
N SER A 667 6.67 15.05 -8.29
CA SER A 667 7.05 15.63 -6.99
C SER A 667 7.15 14.57 -5.89
N GLY A 668 7.46 13.32 -6.26
CA GLY A 668 7.67 12.24 -5.29
C GLY A 668 8.90 12.53 -4.41
N PHE A 669 8.88 11.95 -3.20
CA PHE A 669 9.99 12.11 -2.26
C PHE A 669 11.19 11.28 -2.71
N ARG A 670 12.37 11.88 -2.63
CA ARG A 670 13.64 11.27 -2.99
C ARG A 670 14.76 11.90 -2.18
N TYR A 671 15.77 11.10 -1.81
CA TYR A 671 17.00 11.63 -1.26
C TYR A 671 17.93 12.10 -2.38
N SER A 672 18.54 13.24 -2.18
CA SER A 672 19.54 13.86 -3.06
C SER A 672 20.73 14.32 -2.26
N SER A 673 21.93 14.19 -2.80
CA SER A 673 23.15 14.68 -2.14
C SER A 673 23.22 16.21 -2.19
N ILE A 674 23.53 16.81 -1.07
CA ILE A 674 23.88 18.23 -0.92
C ILE A 674 25.33 18.31 -0.51
N TYR A 675 26.09 19.20 -1.09
CA TYR A 675 27.52 19.36 -0.82
C TYR A 675 27.80 20.71 -0.18
N GLY A 676 28.73 20.71 0.76
CA GLY A 676 29.28 21.90 1.42
C GLY A 676 30.81 21.87 1.42
N VAL A 677 31.41 23.04 1.70
CA VAL A 677 32.86 23.17 1.87
C VAL A 677 33.18 23.14 3.35
N TYR A 678 34.20 22.38 3.69
CA TYR A 678 34.65 22.19 5.06
C TYR A 678 36.14 22.41 5.18
N ASP A 679 36.53 23.23 6.15
CA ASP A 679 37.94 23.55 6.46
C ASP A 679 38.35 22.80 7.73
N TYR A 680 39.47 22.09 7.66
CA TYR A 680 40.05 21.42 8.82
C TYR A 680 41.58 21.44 8.80
N ARG A 681 42.20 21.31 9.96
CA ARG A 681 43.63 21.21 10.11
C ARG A 681 44.09 19.78 9.93
N SER A 682 45.12 19.56 9.16
CA SER A 682 45.78 18.25 9.03
C SER A 682 47.17 18.40 9.69
N TYR A 683 47.30 17.83 10.88
CA TYR A 683 48.54 17.93 11.65
C TYR A 683 49.61 17.00 11.14
N ASP A 684 50.88 17.47 11.13
CA ASP A 684 52.03 16.65 10.85
C ASP A 684 52.37 15.76 12.05
N VAL A 685 52.13 14.45 11.89
CA VAL A 685 52.36 13.45 12.95
C VAL A 685 53.84 13.04 13.10
N SER A 686 54.73 13.50 12.25
CA SER A 686 56.16 13.11 12.28
C SER A 686 56.84 13.51 13.60
N GLN A 687 56.36 14.55 14.24
CA GLN A 687 56.92 15.07 15.51
C GLN A 687 56.06 14.66 16.74
N MET A 688 54.98 13.91 16.54
CA MET A 688 54.11 13.46 17.61
C MET A 688 54.79 12.34 18.42
N LYS A 689 54.72 12.47 19.76
CA LYS A 689 55.20 11.49 20.74
C LYS A 689 54.28 11.52 21.96
N ALA A 690 54.38 10.48 22.80
CA ALA A 690 53.69 10.47 24.07
C ALA A 690 53.91 11.76 24.90
N GLY A 691 52.82 12.36 25.38
CA GLY A 691 52.86 13.60 26.19
C GLY A 691 53.01 14.92 25.40
N VAL A 692 53.16 14.89 24.09
CA VAL A 692 53.17 16.12 23.23
C VAL A 692 51.72 16.61 23.04
N ASP A 693 51.53 17.93 23.31
CA ASP A 693 50.26 18.58 22.95
C ASP A 693 50.16 18.76 21.43
N TYR A 694 49.19 18.08 20.81
CA TYR A 694 49.01 18.11 19.37
C TYR A 694 48.76 19.48 18.79
N THR A 695 48.21 20.43 19.61
CA THR A 695 47.94 21.82 19.18
C THR A 695 49.23 22.61 18.86
N THR A 696 50.37 22.13 19.31
CA THR A 696 51.70 22.70 19.05
C THR A 696 52.34 22.20 17.78
N LEU A 697 51.79 21.13 17.19
CA LEU A 697 52.34 20.55 15.96
C LEU A 697 52.10 21.42 14.74
N PRO A 698 53.01 21.39 13.76
CA PRO A 698 52.75 21.98 12.45
C PRO A 698 51.53 21.37 11.82
N TYR A 699 50.76 22.17 11.10
CA TYR A 699 49.57 21.68 10.38
C TYR A 699 49.42 22.39 9.04
N GLU A 700 48.71 21.69 8.13
CA GLU A 700 48.20 22.20 6.87
C GLU A 700 46.71 22.47 6.97
N ASN A 701 46.25 23.64 6.54
CA ASN A 701 44.79 23.86 6.40
C ASN A 701 44.30 23.15 5.13
N ARG A 702 43.39 22.21 5.29
CA ARG A 702 42.75 21.50 4.22
C ARG A 702 41.31 21.98 4.04
N ARG A 703 40.97 22.13 2.78
CA ARG A 703 39.62 22.50 2.37
C ARG A 703 39.09 21.44 1.43
N VAL A 704 37.93 20.88 1.76
CA VAL A 704 37.33 19.76 1.03
C VAL A 704 35.84 19.94 0.86
N LEU A 705 35.30 19.32 -0.21
CA LEU A 705 33.88 19.10 -0.37
C LEU A 705 33.48 17.80 0.34
N ASP A 706 32.40 17.86 1.11
CA ASP A 706 31.72 16.68 1.62
C ASP A 706 30.23 16.83 1.45
N GLY A 707 29.51 15.69 1.38
CA GLY A 707 28.09 15.69 1.09
C GLY A 707 27.28 14.81 2.04
N TYR A 708 26.07 15.26 2.29
CA TYR A 708 25.07 14.52 3.06
C TYR A 708 23.78 14.40 2.23
N GLN A 709 22.91 13.47 2.64
CA GLN A 709 21.64 13.23 1.99
C GLN A 709 20.55 14.15 2.57
N GLN A 710 19.78 14.77 1.68
CA GLN A 710 18.61 15.55 2.02
C GLN A 710 17.40 15.07 1.22
N VAL A 711 16.23 14.99 1.84
CA VAL A 711 15.00 14.66 1.12
C VAL A 711 14.60 15.81 0.19
N SER A 712 14.21 15.46 -1.03
CA SER A 712 13.73 16.40 -2.05
C SER A 712 12.46 15.89 -2.72
N ASN A 713 11.83 16.72 -3.57
CA ASN A 713 10.73 16.31 -4.44
C ASN A 713 11.24 15.87 -5.83
N GLY A 714 12.40 15.23 -5.88
CA GLY A 714 13.10 14.88 -7.14
C GLY A 714 12.63 13.59 -7.80
N SER A 715 11.74 12.79 -7.18
CA SER A 715 11.25 11.55 -7.80
C SER A 715 10.16 11.86 -8.83
N LYS A 716 10.35 11.36 -10.05
CA LYS A 716 9.36 11.38 -11.13
C LYS A 716 8.99 9.95 -11.51
N LEU A 717 7.70 9.66 -11.47
CA LEU A 717 7.14 8.35 -11.78
C LEU A 717 6.00 8.50 -12.78
N VAL A 718 6.11 7.83 -13.93
CA VAL A 718 5.03 7.72 -14.91
C VAL A 718 4.64 6.26 -15.03
N LYS A 719 3.36 5.98 -14.87
CA LYS A 719 2.75 4.65 -15.01
C LYS A 719 1.65 4.70 -16.05
N GLN A 720 1.62 3.71 -16.93
CA GLN A 720 0.50 3.50 -17.84
C GLN A 720 0.32 2.01 -18.10
N GLY A 721 -0.87 1.61 -18.50
CA GLY A 721 -1.11 0.20 -18.74
C GLY A 721 -2.53 -0.12 -19.16
N ILE A 722 -2.70 -1.38 -19.53
CA ILE A 722 -3.99 -1.98 -19.86
C ILE A 722 -4.23 -3.10 -18.86
N GLU A 723 -5.40 -3.09 -18.22
CA GLU A 723 -5.88 -4.15 -17.35
C GLU A 723 -7.06 -4.85 -18.02
N LEU A 724 -7.10 -6.17 -17.97
CA LEU A 724 -8.14 -7.00 -18.53
C LEU A 724 -8.68 -7.95 -17.48
N ALA A 725 -9.99 -8.08 -17.41
CA ALA A 725 -10.68 -9.09 -16.61
C ALA A 725 -11.83 -9.70 -17.40
N PHE A 726 -11.89 -11.02 -17.41
CA PHE A 726 -12.98 -11.79 -18.01
C PHE A 726 -13.43 -12.88 -17.03
N THR A 727 -14.74 -13.01 -16.86
CA THR A 727 -15.36 -14.08 -16.09
C THR A 727 -16.43 -14.72 -16.97
N SER A 728 -16.31 -16.02 -17.22
CA SER A 728 -17.29 -16.75 -18.03
C SER A 728 -18.58 -17.04 -17.23
N GLN A 729 -19.68 -17.27 -17.95
CA GLN A 729 -20.78 -18.05 -17.41
C GLN A 729 -20.26 -19.44 -17.00
N ARG A 730 -20.96 -20.14 -16.10
CA ARG A 730 -20.64 -21.52 -15.77
C ARG A 730 -20.89 -22.42 -16.97
N ILE A 731 -19.87 -23.16 -17.40
CA ILE A 731 -19.94 -24.16 -18.46
C ILE A 731 -20.54 -25.43 -17.82
N HIS A 732 -21.84 -25.65 -18.02
CA HIS A 732 -22.60 -26.69 -17.30
C HIS A 732 -22.07 -28.11 -17.53
N CYS A 733 -21.66 -28.47 -18.74
CA CYS A 733 -21.12 -29.79 -19.04
C CYS A 733 -19.80 -30.10 -18.31
N LEU A 734 -18.95 -29.05 -18.06
CA LEU A 734 -17.70 -29.18 -17.34
C LEU A 734 -17.84 -28.79 -15.86
N ARG A 735 -18.99 -28.21 -15.48
CA ARG A 735 -19.21 -27.62 -14.13
C ARG A 735 -18.16 -26.61 -13.74
N THR A 736 -17.57 -25.96 -14.73
CA THR A 736 -16.39 -25.10 -14.60
C THR A 736 -16.74 -23.64 -14.95
N ARG A 737 -16.22 -22.72 -14.18
CA ARG A 737 -16.13 -21.30 -14.52
C ARG A 737 -14.70 -20.94 -14.87
N VAL A 738 -14.53 -20.17 -15.92
CA VAL A 738 -13.21 -19.68 -16.36
C VAL A 738 -13.10 -18.19 -16.00
N ASN A 739 -12.02 -17.85 -15.30
CA ASN A 739 -11.68 -16.48 -15.01
C ASN A 739 -10.32 -16.16 -15.64
N VAL A 740 -10.24 -15.04 -16.34
CA VAL A 740 -8.99 -14.57 -16.94
C VAL A 740 -8.75 -13.16 -16.43
N THR A 741 -7.60 -12.94 -15.83
CA THR A 741 -7.11 -11.59 -15.51
C THR A 741 -5.77 -11.38 -16.20
N GLY A 742 -5.52 -10.17 -16.66
CA GLY A 742 -4.25 -9.85 -17.30
C GLY A 742 -3.94 -8.37 -17.20
N ALA A 743 -2.67 -8.04 -17.35
CA ALA A 743 -2.26 -6.65 -17.44
C ALA A 743 -0.97 -6.48 -18.24
N TRP A 744 -0.91 -5.41 -18.98
CA TRP A 744 0.33 -4.81 -19.45
C TRP A 744 0.59 -3.54 -18.67
N PHE A 745 1.74 -3.45 -18.02
CA PHE A 745 2.19 -2.25 -17.29
C PHE A 745 3.49 -1.73 -17.89
N HIS A 746 3.53 -0.44 -18.12
CA HIS A 746 4.72 0.33 -18.43
C HIS A 746 4.98 1.32 -17.31
N THR A 747 6.18 1.26 -16.72
CA THR A 747 6.57 2.13 -15.61
C THR A 747 7.91 2.79 -15.93
N GLN A 748 7.95 4.11 -15.82
CA GLN A 748 9.15 4.91 -16.02
C GLN A 748 9.50 5.62 -14.71
N TYR A 749 10.67 5.30 -14.17
CA TYR A 749 11.27 5.94 -12.99
C TYR A 749 12.34 6.89 -13.44
N THR A 750 12.26 8.16 -13.02
CA THR A 750 13.21 9.19 -13.39
C THR A 750 13.43 10.18 -12.26
N ASN A 751 14.36 11.09 -12.42
CA ASN A 751 14.48 12.28 -11.59
C ASN A 751 13.85 13.50 -12.27
N SER A 752 13.31 14.42 -11.49
CA SER A 752 12.73 15.69 -11.96
C SER A 752 13.61 16.91 -11.63
N GLN A 753 14.79 16.68 -11.05
CA GLN A 753 15.74 17.70 -10.62
C GLN A 753 17.15 17.26 -10.98
N PRO A 754 18.07 18.18 -11.30
CA PRO A 754 19.50 17.86 -11.44
C PRO A 754 20.07 17.25 -10.16
N MET A 755 21.10 16.42 -10.29
CA MET A 755 21.70 15.67 -9.18
C MET A 755 23.20 15.84 -9.16
N PHE A 756 23.73 16.05 -7.95
CA PHE A 756 25.17 15.96 -7.74
C PHE A 756 25.64 14.51 -7.77
N ASP A 757 26.76 14.28 -8.40
CA ASP A 757 27.43 12.98 -8.40
C ASP A 757 28.94 13.15 -8.32
N ALA A 758 29.53 12.53 -7.29
CA ALA A 758 30.95 12.67 -6.97
C ALA A 758 31.80 11.63 -7.72
N VAL A 759 33.03 12.00 -8.10
CA VAL A 759 34.00 11.13 -8.75
C VAL A 759 35.13 10.80 -7.77
N SER A 760 35.40 9.52 -7.57
CA SER A 760 36.44 9.04 -6.63
C SER A 760 37.80 8.83 -7.29
N THR A 761 37.97 9.27 -8.54
CA THR A 761 39.29 9.22 -9.23
C THR A 761 40.31 10.09 -8.49
N VAL A 762 41.53 9.63 -8.42
CA VAL A 762 42.66 10.38 -7.86
C VAL A 762 43.46 11.00 -8.99
N VAL A 763 43.69 12.30 -8.95
CA VAL A 763 44.52 13.08 -9.88
C VAL A 763 45.59 13.78 -9.05
N ASN A 764 46.84 13.64 -9.41
CA ASN A 764 47.97 14.26 -8.69
C ASN A 764 47.94 14.08 -7.15
N GLY A 765 47.56 12.87 -6.72
CA GLY A 765 47.52 12.55 -5.29
C GLY A 765 46.26 13.06 -4.54
N GLN A 766 45.34 13.76 -5.19
CA GLN A 766 44.09 14.25 -4.61
C GLN A 766 42.86 13.60 -5.25
N THR A 767 41.88 13.28 -4.46
CA THR A 767 40.61 12.74 -4.95
C THR A 767 39.76 13.87 -5.54
N VAL A 768 39.26 13.69 -6.76
CA VAL A 768 38.45 14.70 -7.49
C VAL A 768 37.28 15.17 -6.66
N ARG A 769 36.54 14.26 -6.01
CA ARG A 769 35.37 14.61 -5.21
C ARG A 769 35.64 15.57 -4.06
N ASN A 770 36.85 15.65 -3.57
CA ASN A 770 37.23 16.57 -2.50
C ASN A 770 37.42 18.01 -3.02
N LYS A 771 37.71 18.15 -4.32
CA LYS A 771 37.93 19.44 -4.99
C LYS A 771 36.71 19.92 -5.78
N TYR A 772 36.13 19.02 -6.57
CA TYR A 772 34.97 19.30 -7.43
C TYR A 772 33.95 18.18 -7.41
N VAL A 773 32.67 18.55 -7.44
CA VAL A 773 31.55 17.62 -7.60
C VAL A 773 30.63 18.12 -8.71
N GLY A 774 30.39 17.28 -9.70
CA GLY A 774 29.56 17.61 -10.86
C GLY A 774 28.07 17.59 -10.53
N LEU A 775 27.33 18.54 -11.10
CA LEU A 775 25.87 18.58 -11.14
C LEU A 775 25.43 18.14 -12.54
N TYR A 776 24.56 17.14 -12.62
CA TYR A 776 24.14 16.54 -13.88
C TYR A 776 22.64 16.65 -14.04
N ASP A 777 22.23 17.07 -15.25
CA ASP A 777 20.84 17.03 -15.70
C ASP A 777 20.59 15.74 -16.48
N TRP A 778 20.82 14.60 -15.85
CA TRP A 778 20.59 13.31 -16.46
C TRP A 778 19.42 12.56 -15.81
N ASN A 779 18.85 11.66 -16.58
CA ASN A 779 17.89 10.72 -16.11
C ASN A 779 18.60 9.45 -15.62
N ASP A 780 18.59 9.21 -14.31
CA ASP A 780 19.22 8.04 -13.68
C ASP A 780 18.24 6.85 -13.55
N GLY A 781 17.07 6.95 -14.14
CA GLY A 781 15.96 6.03 -13.96
C GLY A 781 15.96 4.83 -14.90
N ARG A 782 14.80 4.17 -14.91
CA ARG A 782 14.53 2.94 -15.67
C ARG A 782 13.16 2.99 -16.31
N GLU A 783 13.06 2.31 -17.45
CA GLU A 783 11.81 1.91 -18.06
C GLU A 783 11.61 0.41 -17.84
N ASN A 784 10.42 0.05 -17.41
CA ASN A 784 10.06 -1.34 -17.17
C ASN A 784 8.70 -1.64 -17.81
N ASP A 785 8.65 -2.73 -18.55
CA ASP A 785 7.41 -3.28 -19.11
C ASP A 785 7.16 -4.66 -18.53
N ARG A 786 5.91 -4.97 -18.27
CA ARG A 786 5.48 -6.31 -17.86
C ARG A 786 4.14 -6.64 -18.49
N LEU A 787 4.05 -7.82 -19.08
CA LEU A 787 2.81 -8.39 -19.58
C LEU A 787 2.60 -9.74 -18.91
N ASN A 788 1.51 -9.89 -18.19
CA ASN A 788 1.14 -11.15 -17.55
C ASN A 788 -0.37 -11.44 -17.67
N THR A 789 -0.72 -12.73 -17.62
CA THR A 789 -2.10 -13.20 -17.57
C THR A 789 -2.22 -14.36 -16.58
N ASN A 790 -3.35 -14.42 -15.88
CA ASN A 790 -3.73 -15.52 -15.02
C ASN A 790 -5.04 -16.09 -15.51
N VAL A 791 -5.09 -17.41 -15.74
CA VAL A 791 -6.30 -18.14 -16.11
C VAL A 791 -6.62 -19.11 -14.99
N THR A 792 -7.80 -18.98 -14.41
CA THR A 792 -8.27 -19.84 -13.32
C THR A 792 -9.49 -20.62 -13.77
N PHE A 793 -9.45 -21.92 -13.57
CA PHE A 793 -10.55 -22.86 -13.82
C PHE A 793 -11.10 -23.33 -12.48
N ASP A 794 -12.33 -22.92 -12.17
CA ASP A 794 -13.03 -23.32 -10.94
C ASP A 794 -14.10 -24.35 -11.25
N THR A 795 -13.81 -25.60 -10.93
CA THR A 795 -14.69 -26.75 -11.17
C THR A 795 -15.32 -27.20 -9.86
N GLN A 796 -16.65 -27.20 -9.79
CA GLN A 796 -17.38 -27.62 -8.60
C GLN A 796 -18.20 -28.88 -8.91
N ILE A 797 -17.97 -29.90 -8.09
CA ILE A 797 -18.69 -31.18 -8.18
C ILE A 797 -19.57 -31.33 -6.92
N PRO A 798 -20.81 -30.81 -6.94
CA PRO A 798 -21.67 -30.74 -5.76
C PRO A 798 -21.99 -32.12 -5.14
N GLU A 799 -22.11 -33.17 -5.96
CA GLU A 799 -22.41 -34.54 -5.53
C GLU A 799 -21.30 -35.09 -4.60
N TRP A 800 -20.07 -34.73 -4.91
CA TRP A 800 -18.90 -35.14 -4.11
C TRP A 800 -18.45 -34.05 -3.13
N LYS A 801 -19.10 -32.86 -3.13
CA LYS A 801 -18.69 -31.69 -2.35
C LYS A 801 -17.21 -31.38 -2.54
N LEU A 802 -16.74 -31.45 -3.79
CA LEU A 802 -15.37 -31.18 -4.21
C LEU A 802 -15.33 -29.90 -5.02
N ILE A 803 -14.30 -29.11 -4.77
CA ILE A 803 -13.97 -27.91 -5.54
C ILE A 803 -12.52 -28.08 -6.00
N PHE A 804 -12.31 -28.00 -7.30
CA PHE A 804 -10.98 -27.97 -7.92
C PHE A 804 -10.73 -26.58 -8.47
N THR A 805 -9.60 -25.99 -8.13
CA THR A 805 -9.13 -24.76 -8.78
C THR A 805 -7.77 -25.01 -9.39
N THR A 806 -7.70 -24.87 -10.70
CA THR A 806 -6.44 -24.88 -11.45
C THR A 806 -6.13 -23.44 -11.88
N SER A 807 -4.96 -22.96 -11.55
CA SER A 807 -4.49 -21.62 -11.93
C SER A 807 -3.28 -21.74 -12.83
N VAL A 808 -3.36 -21.16 -14.03
CA VAL A 808 -2.25 -21.06 -14.99
C VAL A 808 -1.82 -19.61 -15.03
N GLN A 809 -0.61 -19.34 -14.61
CA GLN A 809 -0.04 -17.99 -14.56
C GLN A 809 1.05 -17.87 -15.62
N CYS A 810 0.84 -16.98 -16.57
CA CYS A 810 1.79 -16.69 -17.64
C CYS A 810 2.37 -15.29 -17.45
N MET A 811 3.69 -15.22 -17.34
CA MET A 811 4.45 -14.00 -17.47
C MET A 811 5.01 -13.96 -18.90
N TRP A 812 4.37 -13.23 -19.79
CA TRP A 812 4.72 -13.22 -21.22
C TRP A 812 6.04 -12.52 -21.48
N MET A 813 6.29 -11.42 -20.79
CA MET A 813 7.56 -10.70 -20.84
C MET A 813 7.75 -9.82 -19.61
N ILE A 814 9.00 -9.64 -19.23
CA ILE A 814 9.47 -8.54 -18.39
C ILE A 814 10.63 -7.88 -19.17
N ARG A 815 10.46 -6.61 -19.50
CA ARG A 815 11.49 -5.84 -20.19
C ARG A 815 11.98 -4.73 -19.28
N THR A 816 13.29 -4.59 -19.17
CA THR A 816 13.92 -3.52 -18.38
C THR A 816 14.94 -2.80 -19.24
N LYS A 817 14.96 -1.48 -19.14
CA LYS A 817 15.91 -0.62 -19.83
C LYS A 817 16.35 0.49 -18.90
N GLN A 818 17.63 0.72 -18.78
CA GLN A 818 18.16 1.92 -18.13
C GLN A 818 18.00 3.12 -19.06
N MET A 819 17.62 4.27 -18.51
CA MET A 819 17.50 5.48 -19.30
C MET A 819 18.89 6.01 -19.66
N LYS A 820 19.00 6.54 -20.89
CA LYS A 820 20.27 7.06 -21.38
C LYS A 820 20.67 8.30 -20.56
N LYS A 821 21.91 8.33 -20.11
CA LYS A 821 22.51 9.43 -19.36
C LYS A 821 23.36 10.28 -20.29
N ASN A 822 23.29 11.61 -20.09
CA ASN A 822 24.28 12.51 -20.60
C ASN A 822 25.47 12.53 -19.61
N GLY A 823 26.64 12.14 -20.02
CA GLY A 823 27.81 12.09 -19.16
C GLY A 823 28.42 13.44 -18.81
N MET A 824 27.99 14.52 -19.47
CA MET A 824 28.53 15.87 -19.25
C MET A 824 27.78 16.52 -18.09
N PRO A 825 28.47 17.07 -17.08
CA PRO A 825 27.84 17.89 -16.08
C PRO A 825 27.32 19.22 -16.67
N ILE A 826 26.25 19.77 -16.12
CA ILE A 826 25.75 21.11 -16.47
C ILE A 826 26.49 22.20 -15.67
N ALA A 827 26.94 21.83 -14.47
CA ALA A 827 27.65 22.70 -13.55
C ALA A 827 28.50 21.83 -12.60
N TYR A 828 29.32 22.48 -11.78
CA TYR A 828 30.07 21.82 -10.71
C TYR A 828 30.17 22.74 -9.50
N ILE A 829 30.25 22.16 -8.31
CA ILE A 829 30.60 22.89 -7.07
C ILE A 829 32.09 22.77 -6.83
N SER A 830 32.75 23.88 -6.48
CA SER A 830 34.18 23.97 -6.17
C SER A 830 34.41 24.01 -4.65
N SER A 831 35.45 23.33 -4.18
CA SER A 831 35.92 23.47 -2.80
C SER A 831 36.56 24.83 -2.52
N GLU A 832 36.99 25.58 -3.52
CA GLU A 832 37.69 26.86 -3.36
C GLU A 832 36.76 27.93 -2.76
N ASP A 833 35.54 28.00 -3.23
CA ASP A 833 34.58 29.02 -2.83
C ASP A 833 33.19 28.47 -2.37
N GLY A 834 32.94 27.18 -2.59
CA GLY A 834 31.65 26.54 -2.28
C GLY A 834 30.53 26.95 -3.24
N GLN A 835 30.84 27.59 -4.36
CA GLN A 835 29.85 28.06 -5.30
C GLN A 835 29.65 27.09 -6.47
N LEU A 836 28.52 27.24 -7.11
CA LEU A 836 28.19 26.51 -8.33
C LEU A 836 28.74 27.28 -9.53
N HIS A 837 29.56 26.60 -10.35
CA HIS A 837 30.14 27.10 -11.57
C HIS A 837 29.57 26.37 -12.78
N ASP A 838 29.35 27.06 -13.88
CA ASP A 838 28.93 26.45 -15.12
C ASP A 838 30.06 25.53 -15.67
N TYR A 839 29.71 24.34 -16.14
CA TYR A 839 30.64 23.45 -16.80
C TYR A 839 30.67 23.76 -18.30
N THR A 840 31.83 24.21 -18.79
CA THR A 840 32.02 24.64 -20.18
C THR A 840 33.09 23.80 -20.86
N ASP A 841 33.30 23.99 -22.16
CA ASP A 841 34.41 23.34 -22.90
C ASP A 841 35.78 23.70 -22.33
N GLU A 842 35.92 24.90 -21.71
CA GLU A 842 37.14 25.29 -21.03
C GLU A 842 37.43 24.43 -19.79
N SER A 843 36.39 23.94 -19.13
CA SER A 843 36.52 23.06 -17.96
C SER A 843 37.25 21.75 -18.33
N LEU A 844 37.24 21.31 -19.58
CA LEU A 844 37.94 20.13 -20.04
C LEU A 844 39.45 20.28 -20.01
N ASN A 845 39.99 21.51 -19.87
CA ASN A 845 41.42 21.77 -19.78
C ASN A 845 41.96 21.57 -18.34
N ASP A 846 41.10 21.56 -17.33
CA ASP A 846 41.48 21.23 -15.95
C ASP A 846 41.48 19.71 -15.76
N PRO A 847 42.59 19.09 -15.33
CA PRO A 847 42.72 17.64 -15.21
C PRO A 847 41.78 17.02 -14.18
N TYR A 848 41.28 17.80 -13.19
CA TYR A 848 40.28 17.36 -12.22
C TYR A 848 38.88 17.49 -12.79
N LEU A 849 38.55 18.64 -13.42
CA LEU A 849 37.23 18.86 -14.03
C LEU A 849 36.98 17.91 -15.19
N LEU A 850 38.03 17.57 -15.96
CA LEU A 850 37.93 16.57 -17.01
C LEU A 850 37.39 15.22 -16.51
N GLN A 851 37.66 14.85 -15.24
CA GLN A 851 37.18 13.60 -14.67
C GLN A 851 35.67 13.63 -14.36
N LEU A 852 35.07 14.79 -14.37
CA LEU A 852 33.61 14.91 -14.20
C LEU A 852 32.89 14.56 -15.51
N ALA A 853 33.51 14.74 -16.67
CA ALA A 853 32.97 14.29 -17.95
C ALA A 853 33.04 12.75 -18.02
N ARG A 854 31.88 12.12 -18.06
CA ARG A 854 31.74 10.65 -18.00
C ARG A 854 31.36 10.09 -19.36
N THR A 855 31.99 8.99 -19.72
CA THR A 855 31.60 8.21 -20.89
C THR A 855 30.87 6.95 -20.44
N TYR A 856 29.73 6.68 -21.03
CA TYR A 856 28.95 5.49 -20.77
C TYR A 856 29.00 4.55 -21.98
N ASN A 857 29.05 3.25 -21.69
CA ASN A 857 28.92 2.25 -22.75
C ASN A 857 27.45 2.14 -23.14
N ASP A 858 27.14 2.28 -24.43
CA ASP A 858 25.78 2.17 -24.95
C ASP A 858 25.11 0.81 -24.65
N GLU A 859 25.88 -0.25 -24.42
CA GLU A 859 25.39 -1.58 -24.07
C GLU A 859 24.57 -1.57 -22.75
N GLN A 860 24.95 -0.73 -21.77
CA GLN A 860 24.24 -0.63 -20.49
C GLN A 860 22.83 -0.02 -20.64
N PHE A 861 22.56 0.69 -21.72
CA PHE A 861 21.27 1.30 -22.02
C PHE A 861 20.40 0.43 -22.93
N LYS A 862 20.91 -0.71 -23.39
CA LYS A 862 20.11 -1.67 -24.14
C LYS A 862 19.06 -2.32 -23.23
N ALA A 863 17.88 -2.49 -23.79
CA ALA A 863 16.84 -3.23 -23.09
C ALA A 863 17.18 -4.71 -23.04
N PHE A 864 16.97 -5.33 -21.90
CA PHE A 864 16.91 -6.79 -21.81
C PHE A 864 15.49 -7.26 -21.53
N THR A 865 15.15 -8.40 -22.07
CA THR A 865 13.82 -9.00 -21.93
C THR A 865 13.95 -10.38 -21.33
N VAL A 866 13.22 -10.62 -20.27
CA VAL A 866 13.02 -11.94 -19.72
C VAL A 866 11.98 -12.67 -20.57
N PRO A 867 12.28 -13.85 -21.10
CA PRO A 867 11.35 -14.60 -21.92
C PRO A 867 10.14 -15.09 -21.11
N MET A 868 9.11 -15.50 -21.83
CA MET A 868 7.89 -16.08 -21.26
C MET A 868 8.21 -17.11 -20.18
N SER A 869 7.43 -17.06 -19.11
CA SER A 869 7.39 -18.11 -18.10
C SER A 869 5.94 -18.46 -17.76
N MET A 870 5.72 -19.72 -17.40
CA MET A 870 4.42 -20.24 -17.04
C MET A 870 4.55 -21.12 -15.81
N VAL A 871 3.61 -20.98 -14.88
CA VAL A 871 3.47 -21.90 -13.73
C VAL A 871 2.02 -22.33 -13.60
N VAL A 872 1.82 -23.56 -13.15
CA VAL A 872 0.50 -24.15 -12.92
C VAL A 872 0.38 -24.51 -11.44
N ASN A 873 -0.69 -24.05 -10.81
CA ASN A 873 -1.03 -24.35 -9.43
C ASN A 873 -2.35 -25.11 -9.38
N LEU A 874 -2.46 -26.08 -8.47
CA LEU A 874 -3.66 -26.88 -8.25
C LEU A 874 -4.10 -26.79 -6.80
N LYS A 875 -5.40 -26.68 -6.60
CA LYS A 875 -6.02 -26.73 -5.29
C LYS A 875 -7.25 -27.61 -5.32
N VAL A 876 -7.38 -28.46 -4.32
CA VAL A 876 -8.51 -29.37 -4.15
C VAL A 876 -9.11 -29.13 -2.75
N THR A 877 -10.38 -28.81 -2.71
CA THR A 877 -11.11 -28.61 -1.46
C THR A 877 -12.24 -29.62 -1.35
N LYS A 878 -12.29 -30.33 -0.23
CA LYS A 878 -13.36 -31.25 0.16
C LYS A 878 -14.15 -30.67 1.31
N GLU A 879 -15.47 -30.56 1.15
CA GLU A 879 -16.37 -30.22 2.23
C GLU A 879 -16.92 -31.50 2.86
N ILE A 880 -16.76 -31.64 4.16
CA ILE A 880 -17.19 -32.79 4.96
C ILE A 880 -18.34 -32.37 5.86
N GLY A 881 -19.56 -32.78 5.46
CA GLY A 881 -20.76 -32.27 6.11
C GLY A 881 -20.89 -30.76 5.94
N ARG A 882 -21.28 -30.08 7.04
CA ARG A 882 -21.29 -28.60 7.19
C ARG A 882 -20.31 -28.11 8.25
N TYR A 883 -19.53 -29.03 8.80
CA TYR A 883 -18.70 -28.77 9.99
C TYR A 883 -17.22 -28.70 9.69
N MET A 884 -16.76 -29.35 8.59
CA MET A 884 -15.35 -29.45 8.29
C MET A 884 -15.09 -29.21 6.79
N ARG A 885 -14.00 -28.54 6.53
CA ARG A 885 -13.45 -28.32 5.20
C ARG A 885 -11.99 -28.71 5.21
N LEU A 886 -11.60 -29.55 4.29
CA LEU A 886 -10.21 -29.97 4.11
C LEU A 886 -9.74 -29.56 2.71
N SER A 887 -8.62 -28.88 2.65
CA SER A 887 -8.04 -28.46 1.38
C SER A 887 -6.60 -28.91 1.28
N PHE A 888 -6.23 -29.34 0.10
CA PHE A 888 -4.86 -29.59 -0.32
C PHE A 888 -4.50 -28.63 -1.44
N PHE A 889 -3.32 -28.05 -1.40
CA PHE A 889 -2.81 -27.22 -2.48
C PHE A 889 -1.40 -27.63 -2.88
N ALA A 890 -1.14 -27.53 -4.18
CA ALA A 890 0.15 -27.79 -4.80
C ALA A 890 0.45 -26.65 -5.76
N ASN A 891 1.50 -25.90 -5.46
CA ASN A 891 1.92 -24.77 -6.26
C ASN A 891 3.15 -25.13 -7.09
N LYS A 892 3.19 -24.59 -8.32
CA LYS A 892 4.24 -24.85 -9.31
C LYS A 892 4.41 -26.33 -9.62
N ILE A 893 3.29 -27.05 -9.75
CA ILE A 893 3.29 -28.49 -10.12
C ILE A 893 3.79 -28.72 -11.55
N LEU A 894 3.59 -27.75 -12.41
CA LEU A 894 4.16 -27.67 -13.75
C LEU A 894 4.72 -26.27 -13.92
N ASP A 895 5.90 -26.18 -14.52
CA ASP A 895 6.56 -24.93 -14.81
C ASP A 895 7.26 -24.94 -16.17
N TYR A 896 7.29 -23.78 -16.78
CA TYR A 896 8.10 -23.50 -17.96
C TYR A 896 8.87 -22.20 -17.68
N LEU A 897 10.15 -22.34 -17.39
CA LEU A 897 11.05 -21.26 -16.97
C LEU A 897 12.34 -21.30 -17.79
N PRO A 898 12.31 -20.95 -19.09
CA PRO A 898 13.49 -21.03 -19.93
C PRO A 898 14.61 -20.11 -19.41
N ASP A 899 15.85 -20.58 -19.49
CA ASP A 899 17.03 -19.77 -19.24
C ASP A 899 17.10 -18.61 -20.23
N TYR A 900 17.80 -17.54 -19.89
CA TYR A 900 18.00 -16.42 -20.76
C TYR A 900 19.34 -15.73 -20.48
N THR A 901 19.78 -14.88 -21.40
CA THR A 901 21.01 -14.12 -21.26
C THR A 901 20.72 -12.65 -20.97
N ALA A 902 21.31 -12.11 -19.90
CA ALA A 902 21.25 -10.70 -19.56
C ALA A 902 22.67 -10.20 -19.21
N ASN A 903 23.06 -9.05 -19.76
CA ASN A 903 24.38 -8.45 -19.53
C ASN A 903 25.56 -9.44 -19.73
N GLY A 904 25.47 -10.28 -20.76
CA GLY A 904 26.49 -11.27 -21.09
C GLY A 904 26.55 -12.50 -20.16
N ARG A 905 25.60 -12.64 -19.21
CA ARG A 905 25.52 -13.78 -18.27
C ARG A 905 24.28 -14.60 -18.55
N VAL A 906 24.41 -15.92 -18.54
CA VAL A 906 23.28 -16.83 -18.58
C VAL A 906 22.61 -16.85 -17.19
N ILE A 907 21.33 -16.52 -17.16
CA ILE A 907 20.48 -16.57 -15.98
C ILE A 907 19.66 -17.86 -16.05
N ARG A 908 19.91 -18.76 -15.12
CA ARG A 908 19.10 -19.98 -14.96
C ARG A 908 17.94 -19.71 -14.03
N ARG A 909 16.78 -20.28 -14.36
CA ARG A 909 15.56 -20.15 -13.58
C ARG A 909 15.05 -21.51 -13.16
N ASN A 910 14.78 -21.68 -11.87
CA ASN A 910 14.18 -22.90 -11.32
C ASN A 910 12.96 -22.51 -10.50
N ALA A 911 11.92 -23.34 -10.56
CA ALA A 911 10.80 -23.29 -9.63
C ALA A 911 10.89 -24.48 -8.68
N SER A 912 10.69 -24.20 -7.40
CA SER A 912 10.55 -25.26 -6.40
C SER A 912 9.06 -25.48 -6.14
N PRO A 913 8.48 -26.62 -6.52
CA PRO A 913 7.10 -26.94 -6.17
C PRO A 913 6.97 -27.05 -4.66
N TYR A 914 5.86 -26.60 -4.10
CA TYR A 914 5.56 -26.74 -2.70
C TYR A 914 4.09 -27.11 -2.47
N PHE A 915 3.85 -27.80 -1.34
CA PHE A 915 2.58 -28.37 -1.01
C PHE A 915 2.13 -27.88 0.37
N GLY A 916 0.84 -27.89 0.57
CA GLY A 916 0.29 -27.59 1.88
C GLY A 916 -1.13 -28.12 2.05
N VAL A 917 -1.53 -28.15 3.31
CA VAL A 917 -2.86 -28.58 3.73
C VAL A 917 -3.51 -27.52 4.62
N GLU A 918 -4.83 -27.43 4.54
CA GLU A 918 -5.61 -26.61 5.43
C GLU A 918 -6.85 -27.36 5.89
N ALA A 919 -7.12 -27.31 7.19
CA ALA A 919 -8.34 -27.80 7.79
C ALA A 919 -9.11 -26.62 8.42
N GLY A 920 -10.36 -26.45 8.02
CA GLY A 920 -11.29 -25.49 8.60
C GLY A 920 -12.44 -26.22 9.31
N PHE A 921 -12.79 -25.78 10.51
CA PHE A 921 -13.90 -26.32 11.30
C PHE A 921 -14.91 -25.22 11.57
N THR A 922 -16.18 -25.59 11.55
CA THR A 922 -17.32 -24.71 11.87
C THR A 922 -18.24 -25.44 12.82
N ILE A 923 -18.32 -25.01 14.10
CA ILE A 923 -19.01 -25.70 15.20
C ILE A 923 -20.08 -24.80 15.80
#